data_0d4c7b6215367d6db97eda13a76b2ea9
#
_entry.id   0d4c7b6215367d6db97eda13a76b2ea9
#
_cell.length_a   1.000
_cell.length_b   1.000
_cell.length_c   1.000
_cell.angle_alpha   90.00
_cell.angle_beta   90.00
_cell.angle_gamma   90.00
#
_symmetry.space_group_name_H-M   'P 1'
#
loop_
_entity.id
_entity.type
_entity.pdbx_description
1 polymer ?
#
loop_
_entity_poly.entity_id
_entity_poly.type
_entity_poly.pdbx_seq_one_letter_code
_entity_poly.pdbx_strand_id
1 'polypeptide(L)'
;MNMFDEIKEKILLRNFVQGEKSIKGKRIHVEPCPLCGGHDCFDILLPGKGGNTHETFKCFQCNQSGSIIDFYCLTNNLNPKNKEDVSKAINNLCNDYGINNNIKGQKQTGKASQSLTEPHKTIKENKKEYDFTDLANKLHENLINNEDAKQYFIDRGLSEDIIKEFKLGFAAGGVNNAFKDYPEFKQKYEPLAKCYRFFIPMFNTKGKCNYILSRIDNTLLELKIKNAELHKNDRQGKENKYPKTMNLKGVPTTIYNLDQAMKSEIIYICEGWCDALSIEEAGYKAVALNSVSSVNLLIKKLQEYKNYQSKFYVIALDNDEAGCKARKELESKLLELKCKVKHLYIEESGSKDVNDLLINAKEILYEKIFSIEDSIEKDKEELLLKNSCYNYLDTILNQFISNKDKKIPSTGYKCLDETLGGGLYNSLYVVGGITGLGKTSIVLNIVENLAAAGEDILFISLEMSRAELVAKSLARYVRELTDTRYKKAKYLSQRDIQSGKFDINDSDFQKALLKYKELSKNLFIQEANFNYNTEKIREDIINHRLLRGRSPIVVVDYLQVLPCLKDYMDDKKNIDFNITELKRISREYDTPVIAISSINREYYKKPIDFNAFKSSGNIEFTADVVIGLQYSFMQDIRNMKENEVIDLYKEEKIKNPRAVQTVILKNRNGSIGNSTNFQYEPQYNYFKEV
;
A
#
# COMPACT_ATOMS: atom_id res chain seq x y z
N MET A 1 6.98 -10.40 40.55
CA MET A 1 5.78 -10.16 39.72
C MET A 1 5.89 -11.08 38.52
N ASN A 2 4.87 -11.79 38.13
CA ASN A 2 4.89 -12.69 36.98
C ASN A 2 4.81 -11.81 35.74
N MET A 3 5.48 -12.17 34.66
CA MET A 3 5.51 -11.43 33.37
C MET A 3 4.09 -11.15 32.80
N PHE A 4 3.17 -12.08 33.03
CA PHE A 4 1.75 -11.88 32.68
C PHE A 4 1.11 -10.70 33.43
N ASP A 5 1.49 -10.53 34.70
CA ASP A 5 0.96 -9.44 35.52
C ASP A 5 1.63 -8.12 35.15
N GLU A 6 2.92 -8.15 34.79
CA GLU A 6 3.66 -6.97 34.33
C GLU A 6 3.10 -6.41 32.99
N ILE A 7 2.76 -7.27 32.03
CA ILE A 7 2.11 -6.87 30.78
C ILE A 7 0.74 -6.23 31.06
N LYS A 8 -0.07 -6.86 31.92
CA LYS A 8 -1.41 -6.37 32.26
C LYS A 8 -1.41 -5.06 33.05
N GLU A 9 -0.34 -4.78 33.81
CA GLU A 9 -0.16 -3.49 34.50
C GLU A 9 0.35 -2.39 33.59
N LYS A 10 1.33 -2.69 32.72
CA LYS A 10 1.96 -1.69 31.86
C LYS A 10 1.12 -1.33 30.63
N ILE A 11 0.33 -2.29 30.11
CA ILE A 11 -0.47 -2.08 28.92
C ILE A 11 -1.95 -2.02 29.30
N LEU A 12 -2.48 -0.79 29.40
CA LEU A 12 -3.89 -0.58 29.69
C LEU A 12 -4.75 -0.89 28.46
N LEU A 13 -5.69 -1.82 28.61
CA LEU A 13 -6.57 -2.26 27.52
C LEU A 13 -7.36 -1.07 26.92
N ARG A 14 -7.76 -0.11 27.77
CA ARG A 14 -8.44 1.12 27.33
C ARG A 14 -7.64 1.98 26.37
N ASN A 15 -6.30 1.92 26.40
CA ASN A 15 -5.42 2.65 25.49
C ASN A 15 -5.09 1.84 24.24
N PHE A 16 -5.17 0.51 24.35
CA PHE A 16 -4.87 -0.41 23.24
C PHE A 16 -6.05 -0.56 22.27
N VAL A 17 -7.28 -0.55 22.78
CA VAL A 17 -8.50 -0.74 21.99
C VAL A 17 -8.87 0.56 21.26
N GLN A 18 -9.08 0.46 19.95
CA GLN A 18 -9.55 1.58 19.10
C GLN A 18 -11.09 1.63 19.06
N GLY A 19 -11.67 2.79 18.83
CA GLY A 19 -13.11 3.04 18.73
C GLY A 19 -13.56 4.24 19.57
N GLU A 20 -14.80 4.69 19.38
CA GLU A 20 -15.40 5.72 20.22
C GLU A 20 -15.65 5.17 21.63
N LYS A 21 -15.26 5.92 22.65
CA LYS A 21 -15.29 5.47 24.04
C LYS A 21 -16.21 6.35 24.88
N SER A 22 -17.16 5.71 25.57
CA SER A 22 -18.01 6.38 26.56
C SER A 22 -17.85 5.72 27.92
N ILE A 23 -17.73 6.53 29.01
CA ILE A 23 -17.55 6.02 30.36
C ILE A 23 -18.93 5.86 30.99
N LYS A 24 -19.28 4.62 31.39
CA LYS A 24 -20.53 4.28 32.10
C LYS A 24 -20.17 3.65 33.46
N GLY A 25 -19.95 4.48 34.49
CA GLY A 25 -19.56 4.01 35.84
C GLY A 25 -18.16 3.37 35.85
N LYS A 26 -18.04 2.08 36.17
CA LYS A 26 -16.78 1.31 36.19
C LYS A 26 -16.47 0.59 34.87
N ARG A 27 -17.12 0.97 33.79
CA ARG A 27 -16.96 0.37 32.48
C ARG A 27 -16.65 1.47 31.47
N ILE A 28 -15.84 1.13 30.47
CA ILE A 28 -15.65 1.93 29.27
C ILE A 28 -16.33 1.17 28.14
N HIS A 29 -17.40 1.73 27.63
CA HIS A 29 -18.09 1.22 26.46
C HIS A 29 -17.34 1.66 25.19
N VAL A 30 -17.11 0.73 24.26
CA VAL A 30 -16.38 1.00 23.01
C VAL A 30 -17.26 0.61 21.83
N GLU A 31 -17.38 1.52 20.87
CA GLU A 31 -18.23 1.37 19.70
C GLU A 31 -17.52 1.77 18.41
N PRO A 32 -17.63 1.00 17.31
CA PRO A 32 -18.15 -0.37 17.27
C PRO A 32 -17.25 -1.38 18.01
N CYS A 33 -17.77 -2.60 18.25
CA CYS A 33 -16.96 -3.65 18.86
C CYS A 33 -15.75 -3.98 17.99
N PRO A 34 -14.53 -3.90 18.51
CA PRO A 34 -13.30 -4.12 17.72
C PRO A 34 -13.08 -5.59 17.31
N LEU A 35 -13.86 -6.53 17.85
CA LEU A 35 -13.76 -7.96 17.54
C LEU A 35 -14.82 -8.46 16.54
N CYS A 36 -16.03 -7.89 16.58
CA CYS A 36 -17.13 -8.38 15.73
C CYS A 36 -17.86 -7.26 14.95
N GLY A 37 -17.46 -6.00 15.11
CA GLY A 37 -18.11 -4.86 14.46
C GLY A 37 -19.51 -4.51 14.99
N GLY A 38 -20.01 -5.23 15.98
CA GLY A 38 -21.35 -5.01 16.53
C GLY A 38 -21.46 -3.73 17.35
N HIS A 39 -22.67 -3.16 17.41
CA HIS A 39 -22.97 -1.96 18.17
C HIS A 39 -23.47 -2.28 19.57
N ASP A 40 -23.20 -1.38 20.54
CA ASP A 40 -23.66 -1.44 21.95
C ASP A 40 -23.38 -2.77 22.67
N CYS A 41 -22.24 -3.40 22.37
CA CYS A 41 -21.95 -4.76 22.84
C CYS A 41 -20.58 -4.98 23.47
N PHE A 42 -19.64 -4.01 23.42
CA PHE A 42 -18.27 -4.20 23.90
C PHE A 42 -17.93 -3.26 25.06
N ASP A 43 -17.61 -3.86 26.22
CA ASP A 43 -17.23 -3.14 27.44
C ASP A 43 -15.82 -3.51 27.88
N ILE A 44 -15.03 -2.51 28.29
CA ILE A 44 -13.82 -2.68 29.08
C ILE A 44 -14.16 -2.48 30.54
N LEU A 45 -13.89 -3.49 31.35
CA LEU A 45 -14.14 -3.49 32.77
C LEU A 45 -12.89 -2.98 33.52
N LEU A 46 -13.06 -1.91 34.30
CA LEU A 46 -11.97 -1.31 35.05
C LEU A 46 -11.70 -2.09 36.36
N PRO A 47 -10.44 -2.10 36.88
CA PRO A 47 -10.11 -2.74 38.15
C PRO A 47 -11.00 -2.22 39.29
N GLY A 48 -11.45 -3.11 40.19
CA GLY A 48 -12.34 -2.75 41.27
C GLY A 48 -12.34 -3.71 42.45
N LYS A 49 -13.01 -3.34 43.61
CA LYS A 49 -13.06 -4.06 44.87
C LYS A 49 -13.69 -5.47 44.82
N GLY A 50 -13.85 -6.09 43.66
CA GLY A 50 -14.50 -7.39 43.48
C GLY A 50 -13.66 -8.47 42.80
N GLY A 51 -12.33 -8.41 42.86
CA GLY A 51 -11.44 -9.51 42.45
C GLY A 51 -10.64 -9.32 41.17
N ASN A 52 -10.99 -8.37 40.30
CA ASN A 52 -10.19 -8.09 39.11
C ASN A 52 -9.10 -7.05 39.43
N THR A 53 -7.86 -7.47 39.38
CA THR A 53 -6.68 -6.60 39.60
C THR A 53 -6.28 -5.80 38.36
N HIS A 54 -6.73 -6.21 37.16
CA HIS A 54 -6.37 -5.61 35.87
C HIS A 54 -7.61 -5.37 35.01
N GLU A 55 -7.45 -4.56 33.95
CA GLU A 55 -8.52 -4.34 32.96
C GLU A 55 -8.83 -5.61 32.17
N THR A 56 -10.11 -5.87 31.98
CA THR A 56 -10.63 -6.98 31.16
C THR A 56 -11.69 -6.48 30.20
N PHE A 57 -11.93 -7.19 29.10
CA PHE A 57 -13.01 -6.86 28.18
C PHE A 57 -14.09 -7.95 28.18
N LYS A 58 -15.28 -7.55 27.74
CA LYS A 58 -16.38 -8.47 27.44
C LYS A 58 -17.20 -7.91 26.28
N CYS A 59 -17.39 -8.72 25.24
CA CYS A 59 -18.36 -8.47 24.19
C CYS A 59 -19.61 -9.34 24.40
N PHE A 60 -20.77 -8.72 24.49
CA PHE A 60 -22.04 -9.42 24.73
C PHE A 60 -22.63 -10.02 23.45
N GLN A 61 -22.20 -9.60 22.27
CA GLN A 61 -22.67 -10.13 20.99
C GLN A 61 -21.84 -11.33 20.51
N CYS A 62 -20.50 -11.21 20.43
CA CYS A 62 -19.64 -12.31 20.02
C CYS A 62 -19.21 -13.21 21.19
N ASN A 63 -19.62 -12.89 22.42
CA ASN A 63 -19.36 -13.61 23.67
C ASN A 63 -17.88 -13.82 24.01
N GLN A 64 -16.99 -13.00 23.44
CA GLN A 64 -15.55 -12.99 23.73
C GLN A 64 -15.28 -12.15 24.98
N SER A 65 -14.36 -12.64 25.82
CA SER A 65 -13.92 -11.92 27.01
C SER A 65 -12.51 -12.33 27.41
N GLY A 66 -11.78 -11.45 28.09
CA GLY A 66 -10.42 -11.75 28.54
C GLY A 66 -9.61 -10.52 28.95
N SER A 67 -8.30 -10.72 29.03
CA SER A 67 -7.29 -9.69 29.31
C SER A 67 -6.74 -9.05 28.04
N ILE A 68 -5.77 -8.16 28.17
CA ILE A 68 -5.03 -7.57 27.03
C ILE A 68 -4.34 -8.64 26.16
N ILE A 69 -3.85 -9.72 26.78
CA ILE A 69 -3.20 -10.81 26.04
C ILE A 69 -4.24 -11.58 25.19
N ASP A 70 -5.41 -11.87 25.78
CA ASP A 70 -6.52 -12.52 25.04
C ASP A 70 -7.00 -11.63 23.90
N PHE A 71 -7.12 -10.32 24.14
CA PHE A 71 -7.53 -9.35 23.14
C PHE A 71 -6.50 -9.30 21.98
N TYR A 72 -5.21 -9.25 22.31
CA TYR A 72 -4.14 -9.29 21.31
C TYR A 72 -4.18 -10.58 20.47
N CYS A 73 -4.40 -11.74 21.11
CA CYS A 73 -4.57 -13.00 20.38
C CYS A 73 -5.74 -12.92 19.38
N LEU A 74 -6.91 -12.47 19.83
CA LEU A 74 -8.12 -12.41 19.01
C LEU A 74 -7.99 -11.43 17.82
N THR A 75 -7.34 -10.30 18.01
CA THR A 75 -7.14 -9.30 16.94
C THR A 75 -6.03 -9.68 15.95
N ASN A 76 -5.10 -10.57 16.33
CA ASN A 76 -4.00 -11.03 15.49
C ASN A 76 -4.17 -12.49 14.98
N ASN A 77 -5.40 -13.01 14.97
CA ASN A 77 -5.72 -14.38 14.52
C ASN A 77 -4.95 -15.49 15.27
N LEU A 78 -4.61 -15.25 16.54
CA LEU A 78 -4.02 -16.22 17.45
C LEU A 78 -5.10 -16.81 18.34
N ASN A 79 -4.93 -18.08 18.76
CA ASN A 79 -5.87 -18.75 19.65
C ASN A 79 -5.48 -18.52 21.14
N PRO A 80 -6.29 -17.76 21.93
CA PRO A 80 -5.97 -17.48 23.34
C PRO A 80 -6.00 -18.74 24.24
N LYS A 81 -6.46 -19.88 23.76
CA LYS A 81 -6.43 -21.17 24.45
C LYS A 81 -5.22 -22.05 24.09
N ASN A 82 -4.43 -21.63 23.08
CA ASN A 82 -3.23 -22.33 22.67
C ASN A 82 -1.99 -21.72 23.33
N LYS A 83 -1.20 -22.52 24.07
CA LYS A 83 -0.01 -22.05 24.80
C LYS A 83 1.07 -21.43 23.90
N GLU A 84 1.25 -21.94 22.67
CA GLU A 84 2.24 -21.40 21.74
C GLU A 84 1.79 -20.03 21.19
N ASP A 85 0.51 -19.85 20.87
CA ASP A 85 -0.05 -18.60 20.40
C ASP A 85 -0.05 -17.52 21.49
N VAL A 86 -0.38 -17.89 22.70
CA VAL A 86 -0.27 -17.02 23.88
C VAL A 86 1.18 -16.61 24.13
N SER A 87 2.15 -17.52 23.97
CA SER A 87 3.58 -17.21 24.08
C SER A 87 4.04 -16.24 23.00
N LYS A 88 3.58 -16.39 21.76
CA LYS A 88 3.84 -15.43 20.66
C LYS A 88 3.23 -14.06 20.97
N ALA A 89 2.00 -14.00 21.44
CA ALA A 89 1.34 -12.74 21.80
C ALA A 89 2.11 -12.01 22.90
N ILE A 90 2.58 -12.72 23.91
CA ILE A 90 3.40 -12.17 25.00
C ILE A 90 4.72 -11.63 24.49
N ASN A 91 5.45 -12.38 23.67
CA ASN A 91 6.72 -11.94 23.09
C ASN A 91 6.55 -10.68 22.25
N ASN A 92 5.51 -10.61 21.43
CA ASN A 92 5.23 -9.44 20.61
C ASN A 92 4.87 -8.23 21.48
N LEU A 93 3.97 -8.38 22.46
CA LEU A 93 3.63 -7.31 23.40
C LEU A 93 4.84 -6.82 24.20
N CYS A 94 5.73 -7.73 24.63
CA CYS A 94 6.97 -7.36 25.29
C CYS A 94 7.90 -6.55 24.38
N ASN A 95 8.04 -6.94 23.13
CA ASN A 95 8.87 -6.23 22.15
C ASN A 95 8.30 -4.85 21.82
N ASP A 96 6.99 -4.77 21.55
CA ASP A 96 6.31 -3.53 21.16
C ASP A 96 6.30 -2.47 22.26
N TYR A 97 6.27 -2.91 23.54
CA TYR A 97 6.20 -2.02 24.71
C TYR A 97 7.48 -1.99 25.57
N GLY A 98 8.59 -2.59 25.10
CA GLY A 98 9.89 -2.54 25.77
C GLY A 98 9.90 -3.23 27.15
N ILE A 99 9.13 -4.31 27.33
CA ILE A 99 9.08 -5.10 28.56
C ILE A 99 10.14 -6.20 28.49
N ASN A 100 11.06 -6.25 29.46
CA ASN A 100 12.15 -7.23 29.48
C ASN A 100 11.65 -8.67 29.62
N ASN A 101 11.89 -9.48 28.60
CA ASN A 101 11.50 -10.87 28.52
C ASN A 101 12.62 -11.79 29.03
N ASN A 102 12.81 -11.90 30.37
CA ASN A 102 13.79 -12.78 31.00
C ASN A 102 13.23 -14.19 31.24
N ILE A 103 13.04 -14.96 30.17
CA ILE A 103 12.82 -16.42 30.29
C ILE A 103 14.20 -17.08 30.36
N LYS A 104 14.66 -17.44 31.58
CA LYS A 104 15.80 -18.33 31.76
C LYS A 104 15.42 -19.75 31.33
N GLY A 105 16.15 -20.29 30.36
CA GLY A 105 16.37 -21.71 30.20
C GLY A 105 15.83 -22.39 28.95
N GLN A 106 16.60 -22.32 27.87
CA GLN A 106 17.04 -23.48 27.12
C GLN A 106 18.14 -23.07 26.12
N LYS A 107 19.29 -23.78 26.18
CA LYS A 107 20.49 -23.55 25.40
C LYS A 107 20.21 -23.69 23.90
N GLN A 108 20.52 -22.65 23.11
CA GLN A 108 20.74 -22.78 21.69
C GLN A 108 22.21 -23.05 21.41
N THR A 109 22.50 -24.22 20.87
CA THR A 109 23.77 -24.51 20.18
C THR A 109 23.64 -23.94 18.77
N GLY A 110 24.55 -23.04 18.43
CA GLY A 110 24.58 -22.41 17.13
C GLY A 110 25.03 -23.33 16.00
N LYS A 111 24.46 -23.10 14.84
CA LYS A 111 25.16 -23.19 13.53
C LYS A 111 24.43 -22.31 12.54
N ALA A 112 25.18 -21.38 11.99
CA ALA A 112 24.77 -20.57 10.84
C ALA A 112 24.72 -21.43 9.58
N SER A 113 23.65 -21.27 8.77
CA SER A 113 23.76 -21.36 7.31
C SER A 113 22.44 -20.98 6.62
N GLN A 114 22.58 -19.99 5.76
CA GLN A 114 21.96 -19.82 4.43
C GLN A 114 20.43 -19.85 4.26
N SER A 115 20.01 -18.74 3.70
CA SER A 115 18.78 -18.48 2.97
C SER A 115 18.23 -19.64 2.14
N LEU A 116 16.93 -19.81 2.22
CA LEU A 116 16.09 -20.10 1.04
C LEU A 116 14.61 -19.92 1.45
N THR A 117 13.96 -19.07 0.70
CA THR A 117 12.51 -18.87 0.70
C THR A 117 11.81 -20.15 0.29
N GLU A 118 10.97 -20.71 1.16
CA GLU A 118 9.91 -21.63 0.77
C GLU A 118 8.58 -21.24 1.45
N PRO A 119 7.45 -21.45 0.76
CA PRO A 119 6.15 -20.92 1.16
C PRO A 119 5.57 -21.71 2.35
N HIS A 120 4.87 -20.98 3.20
CA HIS A 120 4.14 -21.51 4.33
C HIS A 120 3.34 -22.79 3.99
N LYS A 121 3.74 -23.91 4.55
CA LYS A 121 2.92 -25.12 4.60
C LYS A 121 1.72 -24.86 5.53
N THR A 122 0.58 -24.71 4.90
CA THR A 122 -0.74 -24.79 5.55
C THR A 122 -0.86 -26.17 6.23
N ILE A 123 -1.15 -26.17 7.51
CA ILE A 123 -1.55 -27.39 8.24
C ILE A 123 -2.85 -27.87 7.58
N LYS A 124 -2.74 -28.95 6.82
CA LYS A 124 -3.92 -29.65 6.27
C LYS A 124 -4.63 -30.32 7.44
N GLU A 125 -5.74 -29.75 7.89
CA GLU A 125 -6.78 -30.56 8.50
C GLU A 125 -7.15 -31.65 7.48
N ASN A 126 -7.05 -32.92 7.83
CA ASN A 126 -7.53 -34.05 7.02
C ASN A 126 -9.08 -33.97 6.92
N LYS A 127 -9.58 -33.11 6.03
CA LYS A 127 -10.97 -33.11 5.60
C LYS A 127 -11.11 -34.26 4.62
N LYS A 128 -12.00 -35.20 4.93
CA LYS A 128 -12.36 -36.30 4.04
C LYS A 128 -12.87 -35.67 2.73
N GLU A 129 -12.08 -35.75 1.66
CA GLU A 129 -12.50 -35.31 0.33
C GLU A 129 -13.41 -36.42 -0.24
N TYR A 130 -14.65 -36.05 -0.56
CA TYR A 130 -15.58 -36.94 -1.23
C TYR A 130 -15.50 -36.71 -2.75
N ASP A 131 -15.60 -37.81 -3.49
CA ASP A 131 -15.75 -37.82 -4.94
C ASP A 131 -17.08 -38.47 -5.31
N PHE A 132 -18.06 -37.66 -5.68
CA PHE A 132 -19.40 -38.10 -6.08
C PHE A 132 -19.58 -38.13 -7.59
N THR A 133 -18.48 -38.15 -8.39
CA THR A 133 -18.54 -38.05 -9.85
C THR A 133 -19.38 -39.19 -10.46
N ASP A 134 -19.16 -40.43 -10.02
CA ASP A 134 -19.93 -41.58 -10.53
C ASP A 134 -21.42 -41.51 -10.11
N LEU A 135 -21.67 -41.04 -8.88
CA LEU A 135 -23.04 -40.83 -8.42
C LEU A 135 -23.74 -39.74 -9.25
N ALA A 136 -23.06 -38.60 -9.50
CA ALA A 136 -23.60 -37.51 -10.30
C ALA A 136 -23.93 -37.98 -11.74
N ASN A 137 -23.02 -38.73 -12.38
CA ASN A 137 -23.23 -39.29 -13.71
C ASN A 137 -24.49 -40.23 -13.71
N LYS A 138 -24.58 -41.13 -12.74
CA LYS A 138 -25.75 -42.05 -12.61
C LYS A 138 -27.07 -41.31 -12.39
N LEU A 139 -27.06 -40.26 -11.54
CA LEU A 139 -28.23 -39.44 -11.31
C LEU A 139 -28.66 -38.67 -12.57
N HIS A 140 -27.67 -38.23 -13.36
CA HIS A 140 -27.88 -37.56 -14.64
C HIS A 140 -28.51 -38.54 -15.68
N GLU A 141 -27.94 -39.75 -15.82
CA GLU A 141 -28.52 -40.79 -16.68
C GLU A 141 -29.98 -41.08 -16.31
N ASN A 142 -30.29 -41.20 -15.01
CA ASN A 142 -31.68 -41.39 -14.54
C ASN A 142 -32.57 -40.19 -14.94
N LEU A 143 -32.08 -38.99 -14.93
CA LEU A 143 -32.82 -37.79 -15.36
C LEU A 143 -33.11 -37.82 -16.85
N ILE A 144 -32.08 -38.06 -17.67
CA ILE A 144 -32.20 -38.04 -19.14
C ILE A 144 -33.19 -39.12 -19.61
N ASN A 145 -33.24 -40.25 -18.92
CA ASN A 145 -34.17 -41.37 -19.23
C ASN A 145 -35.56 -41.18 -18.62
N ASN A 146 -35.87 -40.03 -18.03
CA ASN A 146 -37.18 -39.79 -17.39
C ASN A 146 -37.73 -38.43 -17.80
N GLU A 147 -38.63 -38.42 -18.78
CA GLU A 147 -39.20 -37.21 -19.36
C GLU A 147 -39.93 -36.34 -18.33
N ASP A 148 -40.72 -36.95 -17.42
CA ASP A 148 -41.42 -36.20 -16.38
C ASP A 148 -40.48 -35.49 -15.42
N ALA A 149 -39.36 -36.14 -15.09
CA ALA A 149 -38.34 -35.55 -14.25
C ALA A 149 -37.53 -34.47 -14.96
N LYS A 150 -37.31 -34.64 -16.27
CA LYS A 150 -36.64 -33.64 -17.11
C LYS A 150 -37.50 -32.39 -17.26
N GLN A 151 -38.83 -32.57 -17.41
CA GLN A 151 -39.81 -31.47 -17.50
C GLN A 151 -39.74 -30.53 -16.29
N TYR A 152 -39.43 -31.03 -15.09
CA TYR A 152 -39.25 -30.19 -13.91
C TYR A 152 -38.20 -29.09 -14.08
N PHE A 153 -37.10 -29.34 -14.82
CA PHE A 153 -36.05 -28.37 -15.08
C PHE A 153 -36.42 -27.49 -16.30
N ILE A 154 -37.10 -28.07 -17.30
CA ILE A 154 -37.60 -27.33 -18.46
C ILE A 154 -38.61 -26.26 -18.04
N ASP A 155 -39.52 -26.61 -17.12
CA ASP A 155 -40.52 -25.70 -16.56
C ASP A 155 -39.89 -24.53 -15.77
N ARG A 156 -38.60 -24.64 -15.45
CA ARG A 156 -37.75 -23.54 -14.89
C ARG A 156 -37.04 -22.76 -15.91
N GLY A 157 -37.34 -22.91 -17.20
CA GLY A 157 -36.71 -22.18 -18.29
C GLY A 157 -35.32 -22.68 -18.68
N LEU A 158 -34.89 -23.84 -18.17
CA LEU A 158 -33.56 -24.38 -18.47
C LEU A 158 -33.62 -25.26 -19.73
N SER A 159 -32.73 -25.04 -20.68
CA SER A 159 -32.59 -25.85 -21.88
C SER A 159 -31.98 -27.24 -21.59
N GLU A 160 -32.18 -28.16 -22.55
CA GLU A 160 -31.52 -29.47 -22.45
C GLU A 160 -30.01 -29.39 -22.40
N ASP A 161 -29.42 -28.36 -23.04
CA ASP A 161 -28.00 -28.17 -23.05
C ASP A 161 -27.47 -27.80 -21.66
N ILE A 162 -28.11 -26.88 -20.93
CA ILE A 162 -27.80 -26.58 -19.53
C ILE A 162 -28.01 -27.81 -18.62
N ILE A 163 -29.10 -28.55 -18.80
CA ILE A 163 -29.33 -29.79 -18.04
C ILE A 163 -28.18 -30.79 -18.23
N LYS A 164 -27.65 -30.92 -19.45
CA LYS A 164 -26.53 -31.81 -19.78
C LYS A 164 -25.19 -31.23 -19.29
N GLU A 165 -24.92 -29.95 -19.53
CA GLU A 165 -23.66 -29.30 -19.12
C GLU A 165 -23.46 -29.39 -17.59
N PHE A 166 -24.49 -29.07 -16.83
CA PHE A 166 -24.44 -29.10 -15.35
C PHE A 166 -24.78 -30.47 -14.74
N LYS A 167 -24.99 -31.49 -15.57
CA LYS A 167 -25.29 -32.87 -15.15
C LYS A 167 -26.38 -32.94 -14.07
N LEU A 168 -27.44 -32.15 -14.22
CA LEU A 168 -28.55 -32.18 -13.31
C LEU A 168 -29.10 -33.60 -13.19
N GLY A 169 -29.57 -34.00 -12.00
CA GLY A 169 -29.82 -35.40 -11.71
C GLY A 169 -31.19 -35.67 -11.08
N PHE A 170 -31.61 -36.94 -11.14
CA PHE A 170 -32.87 -37.42 -10.57
C PHE A 170 -32.72 -38.79 -9.94
N ALA A 171 -33.49 -39.05 -8.86
CA ALA A 171 -33.69 -40.36 -8.26
C ALA A 171 -35.11 -40.54 -7.81
N ALA A 172 -35.83 -41.50 -8.41
CA ALA A 172 -37.24 -41.76 -8.07
C ALA A 172 -37.46 -42.13 -6.59
N GLY A 173 -36.52 -42.85 -5.97
CA GLY A 173 -36.54 -43.19 -4.55
C GLY A 173 -36.07 -42.11 -3.58
N GLY A 174 -35.71 -40.91 -4.09
CA GLY A 174 -35.24 -39.78 -3.29
C GLY A 174 -33.81 -39.93 -2.78
N VAL A 175 -33.43 -39.06 -1.84
CA VAL A 175 -32.05 -38.91 -1.37
C VAL A 175 -31.47 -40.17 -0.74
N ASN A 176 -32.24 -40.93 0.03
CA ASN A 176 -31.74 -42.17 0.67
C ASN A 176 -31.46 -43.27 -0.34
N ASN A 177 -32.17 -43.31 -1.45
CA ASN A 177 -31.91 -44.22 -2.56
C ASN A 177 -30.68 -43.75 -3.37
N ALA A 178 -30.59 -42.45 -3.63
CA ALA A 178 -29.43 -41.86 -4.31
C ALA A 178 -28.12 -42.15 -3.56
N PHE A 179 -28.10 -41.89 -2.26
CA PHE A 179 -26.92 -42.09 -1.40
C PHE A 179 -26.91 -43.45 -0.68
N LYS A 180 -27.41 -44.51 -1.32
CA LYS A 180 -27.44 -45.85 -0.69
C LYS A 180 -26.03 -46.35 -0.29
N ASP A 181 -25.02 -46.01 -1.06
CA ASP A 181 -23.62 -46.39 -0.85
C ASP A 181 -22.86 -45.42 0.10
N TYR A 182 -23.54 -44.38 0.60
CA TYR A 182 -23.04 -43.36 1.53
C TYR A 182 -23.97 -43.25 2.76
N PRO A 183 -23.93 -44.20 3.66
CA PRO A 183 -24.88 -44.29 4.78
C PRO A 183 -24.86 -43.05 5.71
N GLU A 184 -23.74 -42.33 5.77
CA GLU A 184 -23.56 -41.10 6.55
C GLU A 184 -24.48 -39.95 6.09
N PHE A 185 -24.97 -39.97 4.85
CA PHE A 185 -25.81 -38.92 4.28
C PHE A 185 -27.30 -39.27 4.29
N LYS A 186 -27.68 -40.44 4.78
CA LYS A 186 -29.09 -40.86 4.85
C LYS A 186 -29.90 -39.98 5.80
N GLN A 187 -31.10 -39.63 5.37
CA GLN A 187 -32.10 -38.97 6.20
C GLN A 187 -32.82 -39.99 7.09
N LYS A 188 -32.99 -39.62 8.37
CA LYS A 188 -33.65 -40.50 9.35
C LYS A 188 -35.15 -40.70 9.07
N TYR A 189 -35.80 -39.66 8.50
CA TYR A 189 -37.23 -39.70 8.24
C TYR A 189 -37.52 -40.02 6.77
N GLU A 190 -37.81 -41.29 6.50
CA GLU A 190 -37.91 -41.85 5.15
C GLU A 190 -38.99 -41.20 4.27
N PRO A 191 -40.22 -40.86 4.76
CA PRO A 191 -41.20 -40.17 3.93
C PRO A 191 -40.71 -38.83 3.38
N LEU A 192 -39.97 -38.07 4.17
CA LEU A 192 -39.36 -36.81 3.74
C LEU A 192 -38.16 -37.06 2.81
N ALA A 193 -37.34 -38.06 3.10
CA ALA A 193 -36.19 -38.44 2.26
C ALA A 193 -36.59 -38.73 0.82
N LYS A 194 -37.78 -39.38 0.62
CA LYS A 194 -38.34 -39.68 -0.69
C LYS A 194 -38.75 -38.46 -1.49
N CYS A 195 -39.00 -37.31 -0.84
CA CYS A 195 -39.39 -36.07 -1.51
C CYS A 195 -38.19 -35.34 -2.14
N TYR A 196 -36.95 -35.58 -1.69
CA TYR A 196 -35.78 -34.96 -2.29
C TYR A 196 -35.29 -35.79 -3.47
N ARG A 197 -35.82 -35.52 -4.66
CA ARG A 197 -35.65 -36.33 -5.86
C ARG A 197 -34.73 -35.68 -6.92
N PHE A 198 -34.56 -34.35 -6.92
CA PHE A 198 -33.75 -33.62 -7.88
C PHE A 198 -32.40 -33.28 -7.27
N PHE A 199 -31.32 -33.40 -8.07
CA PHE A 199 -29.96 -33.28 -7.61
C PHE A 199 -29.18 -32.30 -8.46
N ILE A 200 -28.43 -31.42 -7.80
CA ILE A 200 -27.61 -30.37 -8.40
C ILE A 200 -26.17 -30.64 -7.99
N PRO A 201 -25.38 -31.29 -8.86
CA PRO A 201 -23.97 -31.57 -8.59
C PRO A 201 -23.11 -30.32 -8.71
N MET A 202 -22.01 -30.27 -7.96
CA MET A 202 -21.03 -29.21 -7.98
C MET A 202 -19.67 -29.80 -8.33
N PHE A 203 -19.09 -29.32 -9.43
CA PHE A 203 -17.83 -29.81 -9.97
C PHE A 203 -16.71 -28.82 -9.71
N ASN A 204 -15.55 -29.32 -9.27
CA ASN A 204 -14.33 -28.52 -9.12
C ASN A 204 -13.61 -28.31 -10.47
N THR A 205 -12.51 -27.57 -10.46
CA THR A 205 -11.69 -27.29 -11.65
C THR A 205 -11.14 -28.52 -12.35
N LYS A 206 -11.06 -29.67 -11.64
CA LYS A 206 -10.57 -30.95 -12.17
C LYS A 206 -11.69 -31.83 -12.73
N GLY A 207 -12.92 -31.33 -12.76
CA GLY A 207 -14.08 -32.07 -13.22
C GLY A 207 -14.59 -33.13 -12.26
N LYS A 208 -14.17 -33.12 -10.98
CA LYS A 208 -14.66 -34.01 -9.94
C LYS A 208 -15.84 -33.38 -9.22
N CYS A 209 -16.90 -34.16 -9.00
CA CYS A 209 -18.05 -33.76 -8.20
C CYS A 209 -17.71 -33.89 -6.71
N ASN A 210 -17.62 -32.78 -6.02
CA ASN A 210 -17.25 -32.75 -4.59
C ASN A 210 -18.43 -32.43 -3.66
N TYR A 211 -19.57 -32.05 -4.23
CA TYR A 211 -20.79 -31.74 -3.49
C TYR A 211 -22.02 -31.99 -4.36
N ILE A 212 -23.14 -32.43 -3.75
CA ILE A 212 -24.43 -32.57 -4.42
C ILE A 212 -25.49 -31.96 -3.52
N LEU A 213 -26.20 -30.98 -4.05
CA LEU A 213 -27.39 -30.40 -3.41
C LEU A 213 -28.59 -31.17 -3.84
N SER A 214 -29.54 -31.47 -2.92
CA SER A 214 -30.82 -32.10 -3.29
C SER A 214 -31.99 -31.14 -3.13
N ARG A 215 -32.90 -31.19 -4.06
CA ARG A 215 -34.11 -30.34 -4.12
C ARG A 215 -35.37 -31.18 -3.91
N ILE A 216 -36.31 -30.63 -3.13
CA ILE A 216 -37.59 -31.25 -2.85
C ILE A 216 -38.50 -31.20 -4.07
N ASP A 217 -39.20 -32.27 -4.32
CA ASP A 217 -40.32 -32.36 -5.23
C ASP A 217 -41.61 -31.93 -4.47
N ASN A 218 -42.10 -30.73 -4.76
CA ASN A 218 -43.23 -30.16 -4.08
C ASN A 218 -44.53 -30.96 -4.34
N THR A 219 -44.72 -31.50 -5.53
CA THR A 219 -45.87 -32.29 -5.91
C THR A 219 -45.95 -33.55 -5.04
N LEU A 220 -44.79 -34.24 -4.90
CA LEU A 220 -44.71 -35.42 -4.05
C LEU A 220 -44.85 -35.07 -2.56
N LEU A 221 -44.32 -33.93 -2.13
CA LEU A 221 -44.45 -33.43 -0.76
C LEU A 221 -45.93 -33.21 -0.40
N GLU A 222 -46.69 -32.52 -1.24
CA GLU A 222 -48.10 -32.24 -1.06
C GLU A 222 -48.93 -33.55 -1.02
N LEU A 223 -48.60 -34.49 -1.92
CA LEU A 223 -49.22 -35.80 -1.92
C LEU A 223 -48.98 -36.55 -0.60
N LYS A 224 -47.76 -36.52 -0.07
CA LYS A 224 -47.42 -37.15 1.21
C LYS A 224 -48.07 -36.48 2.41
N ILE A 225 -48.26 -35.17 2.37
CA ILE A 225 -49.01 -34.42 3.37
C ILE A 225 -50.50 -34.83 3.30
N LYS A 226 -51.06 -34.91 2.10
CA LYS A 226 -52.47 -35.34 1.89
C LYS A 226 -52.73 -36.77 2.37
N ASN A 227 -51.72 -37.66 2.17
CA ASN A 227 -51.80 -39.05 2.61
C ASN A 227 -51.44 -39.25 4.10
N ALA A 228 -51.27 -38.18 4.88
CA ALA A 228 -50.88 -38.19 6.29
C ALA A 228 -49.51 -38.87 6.58
N GLU A 229 -48.65 -39.10 5.54
CA GLU A 229 -47.28 -39.58 5.70
C GLU A 229 -46.34 -38.47 6.24
N LEU A 230 -46.68 -37.20 5.94
CA LEU A 230 -46.06 -36.00 6.46
C LEU A 230 -47.13 -35.08 7.06
N HIS A 231 -46.79 -34.34 8.12
CA HIS A 231 -47.76 -33.49 8.80
C HIS A 231 -47.62 -32.04 8.32
N LYS A 232 -48.78 -31.43 7.95
CA LYS A 232 -48.83 -30.01 7.56
C LYS A 232 -48.47 -29.09 8.73
N ASN A 233 -48.92 -29.44 9.93
CA ASN A 233 -48.71 -28.69 11.16
C ASN A 233 -47.95 -29.52 12.21
N ASP A 234 -47.20 -28.87 13.07
CA ASP A 234 -46.53 -29.47 14.22
C ASP A 234 -47.56 -29.78 15.35
N ARG A 235 -47.10 -30.38 16.46
CA ARG A 235 -47.95 -30.71 17.62
C ARG A 235 -48.55 -29.49 18.31
N GLN A 236 -48.06 -28.29 18.00
CA GLN A 236 -48.51 -26.98 18.54
C GLN A 236 -49.40 -26.23 17.53
N GLY A 237 -49.78 -26.85 16.40
CA GLY A 237 -50.59 -26.23 15.35
C GLY A 237 -49.85 -25.28 14.42
N LYS A 238 -48.51 -25.13 14.53
CA LYS A 238 -47.70 -24.33 13.62
C LYS A 238 -47.41 -25.11 12.33
N GLU A 239 -47.43 -24.40 11.20
CA GLU A 239 -47.12 -24.99 9.90
C GLU A 239 -45.67 -25.53 9.86
N ASN A 240 -45.53 -26.81 9.46
CA ASN A 240 -44.21 -27.41 9.27
C ASN A 240 -43.56 -26.87 8.01
N LYS A 241 -42.45 -26.16 8.18
CA LYS A 241 -41.60 -25.67 7.06
C LYS A 241 -40.58 -26.73 6.67
N TYR A 242 -40.84 -27.43 5.56
CA TYR A 242 -39.88 -28.35 4.98
C TYR A 242 -38.84 -27.58 4.12
N PRO A 243 -37.55 -27.76 4.36
CA PRO A 243 -36.52 -27.05 3.57
C PRO A 243 -36.67 -27.36 2.08
N LYS A 244 -36.66 -26.33 1.22
CA LYS A 244 -36.73 -26.52 -0.23
C LYS A 244 -35.53 -27.27 -0.78
N THR A 245 -34.34 -27.05 -0.17
CA THR A 245 -33.07 -27.71 -0.52
C THR A 245 -32.47 -28.35 0.70
N MET A 246 -31.76 -29.45 0.49
CA MET A 246 -31.07 -30.18 1.54
C MET A 246 -29.59 -30.27 1.21
N ASN A 247 -28.75 -29.83 2.15
CA ASN A 247 -27.31 -29.91 2.12
C ASN A 247 -26.79 -31.25 2.64
N LEU A 248 -25.66 -31.74 2.16
CA LEU A 248 -25.01 -32.92 2.68
C LEU A 248 -24.51 -32.67 4.10
N LYS A 249 -24.98 -33.52 5.04
CA LYS A 249 -24.64 -33.36 6.45
C LYS A 249 -23.17 -33.76 6.68
N GLY A 250 -22.39 -32.89 7.30
CA GLY A 250 -20.98 -33.13 7.62
C GLY A 250 -19.98 -32.86 6.47
N VAL A 251 -20.48 -32.46 5.31
CA VAL A 251 -19.66 -31.92 4.21
C VAL A 251 -19.69 -30.40 4.30
N PRO A 252 -18.54 -29.72 4.27
CA PRO A 252 -18.53 -28.25 4.29
C PRO A 252 -19.32 -27.69 3.11
N THR A 253 -20.19 -26.71 3.38
CA THR A 253 -20.89 -25.98 2.32
C THR A 253 -19.87 -25.31 1.39
N THR A 254 -20.18 -25.29 0.11
CA THR A 254 -19.38 -24.66 -0.92
C THR A 254 -20.24 -23.67 -1.71
N ILE A 255 -19.60 -22.75 -2.40
CA ILE A 255 -20.26 -21.84 -3.34
C ILE A 255 -20.48 -22.61 -4.65
N TYR A 256 -21.74 -22.58 -5.13
CA TYR A 256 -22.09 -23.27 -6.38
C TYR A 256 -21.33 -22.66 -7.56
N ASN A 257 -20.79 -23.53 -8.41
CA ASN A 257 -20.14 -23.20 -9.68
C ASN A 257 -18.94 -22.23 -9.62
N LEU A 258 -18.36 -21.95 -8.43
CA LEU A 258 -17.32 -20.93 -8.27
C LEU A 258 -16.08 -21.23 -9.13
N ASP A 259 -15.60 -22.46 -9.14
CA ASP A 259 -14.38 -22.84 -9.85
C ASP A 259 -14.49 -22.63 -11.37
N GLN A 260 -15.65 -22.84 -11.95
CA GLN A 260 -15.89 -22.62 -13.38
C GLN A 260 -16.12 -21.13 -13.68
N ALA A 261 -16.89 -20.45 -12.84
CA ALA A 261 -17.17 -19.03 -12.99
C ALA A 261 -15.89 -18.17 -12.91
N MET A 262 -14.92 -18.57 -12.08
CA MET A 262 -13.64 -17.87 -11.97
C MET A 262 -12.77 -17.92 -13.24
N LYS A 263 -13.14 -18.67 -14.25
CA LYS A 263 -12.50 -18.64 -15.58
C LYS A 263 -13.01 -17.48 -16.44
N SER A 264 -14.20 -16.95 -16.16
CA SER A 264 -14.80 -15.81 -16.86
C SER A 264 -14.27 -14.47 -16.32
N GLU A 265 -14.41 -13.42 -17.12
CA GLU A 265 -14.14 -12.04 -16.72
C GLU A 265 -15.30 -11.43 -15.93
N ILE A 266 -16.53 -11.74 -16.32
CA ILE A 266 -17.77 -11.30 -15.68
C ILE A 266 -18.38 -12.49 -14.94
N ILE A 267 -18.70 -12.29 -13.66
CA ILE A 267 -19.23 -13.33 -12.78
C ILE A 267 -20.47 -12.78 -12.09
N TYR A 268 -21.62 -13.44 -12.34
CA TYR A 268 -22.86 -13.12 -11.66
C TYR A 268 -22.93 -13.87 -10.32
N ILE A 269 -23.40 -13.17 -9.27
CA ILE A 269 -23.57 -13.74 -7.94
C ILE A 269 -25.06 -13.77 -7.61
N CYS A 270 -25.62 -14.96 -7.60
CA CYS A 270 -27.04 -15.23 -7.36
C CYS A 270 -27.28 -15.79 -5.96
N GLU A 271 -28.53 -15.73 -5.47
CA GLU A 271 -28.90 -16.35 -4.20
C GLU A 271 -29.01 -17.85 -4.32
N GLY A 272 -29.79 -18.34 -5.30
CA GLY A 272 -30.06 -19.74 -5.53
C GLY A 272 -29.34 -20.36 -6.73
N TRP A 273 -29.22 -21.68 -6.72
CA TRP A 273 -28.63 -22.43 -7.86
C TRP A 273 -29.46 -22.26 -9.12
N CYS A 274 -30.79 -22.08 -9.01
CA CYS A 274 -31.70 -21.94 -10.14
C CYS A 274 -31.47 -20.61 -10.83
N ASP A 275 -31.28 -19.53 -10.07
CA ASP A 275 -30.94 -18.20 -10.57
C ASP A 275 -29.58 -18.19 -11.27
N ALA A 276 -28.59 -18.88 -10.69
CA ALA A 276 -27.29 -19.04 -11.34
C ALA A 276 -27.40 -19.77 -12.67
N LEU A 277 -28.18 -20.86 -12.74
CA LEU A 277 -28.42 -21.56 -14.01
C LEU A 277 -29.23 -20.72 -15.01
N SER A 278 -30.08 -19.83 -14.53
CA SER A 278 -30.81 -18.88 -15.41
C SER A 278 -29.88 -17.88 -16.09
N ILE A 279 -28.83 -17.47 -15.39
CA ILE A 279 -27.76 -16.64 -15.99
C ILE A 279 -26.89 -17.48 -16.94
N GLU A 280 -26.57 -18.74 -16.61
CA GLU A 280 -25.84 -19.65 -17.49
C GLU A 280 -26.64 -19.94 -18.79
N GLU A 281 -27.97 -20.04 -18.71
CA GLU A 281 -28.88 -20.15 -19.87
C GLU A 281 -28.78 -18.91 -20.79
N ALA A 282 -28.49 -17.73 -20.22
CA ALA A 282 -28.22 -16.53 -20.97
C ALA A 282 -26.79 -16.45 -21.52
N GLY A 283 -25.94 -17.46 -21.29
CA GLY A 283 -24.57 -17.54 -21.82
C GLY A 283 -23.50 -16.91 -20.91
N TYR A 284 -23.84 -16.51 -19.70
CA TYR A 284 -22.91 -15.89 -18.75
C TYR A 284 -22.60 -16.80 -17.59
N LYS A 285 -21.45 -16.61 -16.95
CA LYS A 285 -21.02 -17.43 -15.81
C LYS A 285 -21.56 -16.89 -14.50
N ALA A 286 -22.15 -17.80 -13.71
CA ALA A 286 -22.75 -17.43 -12.43
C ALA A 286 -22.36 -18.37 -11.30
N VAL A 287 -22.40 -17.83 -10.09
CA VAL A 287 -22.25 -18.55 -8.83
C VAL A 287 -23.51 -18.39 -7.97
N ALA A 288 -23.82 -19.39 -7.14
CA ALA A 288 -24.90 -19.23 -6.15
C ALA A 288 -24.36 -19.39 -4.73
N LEU A 289 -24.85 -18.51 -3.86
CA LEU A 289 -24.58 -18.56 -2.42
C LEU A 289 -25.30 -19.76 -1.75
N ASN A 290 -26.44 -20.16 -2.29
CA ASN A 290 -27.41 -21.11 -1.73
C ASN A 290 -27.96 -20.73 -0.32
N SER A 291 -27.49 -19.60 0.20
CA SER A 291 -28.03 -18.92 1.39
C SER A 291 -27.33 -17.56 1.51
N VAL A 292 -28.04 -16.52 1.87
CA VAL A 292 -27.49 -15.19 2.16
C VAL A 292 -26.39 -15.21 3.24
N SER A 293 -26.42 -16.19 4.15
CA SER A 293 -25.38 -16.39 5.18
C SER A 293 -24.01 -16.80 4.61
N SER A 294 -23.95 -17.19 3.33
CA SER A 294 -22.70 -17.64 2.68
C SER A 294 -21.86 -16.50 2.09
N VAL A 295 -22.26 -15.24 2.26
CA VAL A 295 -21.48 -14.07 1.77
C VAL A 295 -20.02 -14.13 2.26
N ASN A 296 -19.81 -14.36 3.55
CA ASN A 296 -18.46 -14.46 4.11
C ASN A 296 -17.64 -15.63 3.54
N LEU A 297 -18.32 -16.75 3.24
CA LEU A 297 -17.68 -17.89 2.61
C LEU A 297 -17.24 -17.56 1.18
N LEU A 298 -18.08 -16.88 0.40
CA LEU A 298 -17.73 -16.43 -0.95
C LEU A 298 -16.50 -15.52 -0.90
N ILE A 299 -16.52 -14.48 -0.06
CA ILE A 299 -15.40 -13.53 0.08
C ILE A 299 -14.08 -14.25 0.40
N LYS A 300 -14.11 -15.16 1.36
CA LYS A 300 -12.94 -15.99 1.71
C LYS A 300 -12.45 -16.84 0.53
N LYS A 301 -13.39 -17.44 -0.21
CA LYS A 301 -13.07 -18.29 -1.36
C LYS A 301 -12.53 -17.50 -2.54
N LEU A 302 -13.03 -16.31 -2.81
CA LEU A 302 -12.50 -15.45 -3.88
C LEU A 302 -11.03 -15.11 -3.65
N GLN A 303 -10.60 -14.87 -2.43
CA GLN A 303 -9.21 -14.56 -2.09
C GLN A 303 -8.22 -15.73 -2.33
N GLU A 304 -8.72 -16.95 -2.52
CA GLU A 304 -7.89 -18.12 -2.90
C GLU A 304 -7.43 -18.02 -4.38
N TYR A 305 -8.06 -17.17 -5.21
CA TYR A 305 -7.73 -16.98 -6.63
C TYR A 305 -6.88 -15.73 -6.85
N LYS A 306 -5.74 -15.85 -7.53
CA LYS A 306 -4.80 -14.73 -7.76
C LYS A 306 -5.40 -13.56 -8.56
N ASN A 307 -6.41 -13.84 -9.39
CA ASN A 307 -7.00 -12.88 -10.34
C ASN A 307 -8.37 -12.38 -9.93
N TYR A 308 -8.80 -12.56 -8.68
CA TYR A 308 -10.15 -12.18 -8.24
C TYR A 308 -10.42 -10.68 -8.38
N GLN A 309 -9.41 -9.81 -8.21
CA GLN A 309 -9.56 -8.35 -8.34
C GLN A 309 -9.71 -7.87 -9.79
N SER A 310 -9.31 -8.67 -10.76
CA SER A 310 -9.41 -8.31 -12.19
C SER A 310 -10.78 -8.58 -12.78
N LYS A 311 -11.67 -9.24 -12.04
CA LYS A 311 -13.01 -9.64 -12.48
C LYS A 311 -14.04 -8.55 -12.22
N PHE A 312 -15.14 -8.61 -12.98
CA PHE A 312 -16.36 -7.88 -12.70
C PHE A 312 -17.36 -8.81 -12.00
N TYR A 313 -17.84 -8.40 -10.85
CA TYR A 313 -18.84 -9.13 -10.10
C TYR A 313 -20.19 -8.43 -10.24
N VAL A 314 -21.18 -9.15 -10.77
CA VAL A 314 -22.54 -8.64 -10.93
C VAL A 314 -23.42 -9.27 -9.86
N ILE A 315 -23.89 -8.47 -8.91
CA ILE A 315 -24.73 -8.93 -7.82
C ILE A 315 -26.17 -9.05 -8.32
N ALA A 316 -26.72 -10.27 -8.30
CA ALA A 316 -28.05 -10.66 -8.78
C ALA A 316 -28.79 -11.44 -7.69
N LEU A 317 -28.91 -10.87 -6.48
CA LEU A 317 -29.62 -11.47 -5.34
C LEU A 317 -31.11 -11.11 -5.40
N ASP A 318 -31.94 -11.94 -4.71
CA ASP A 318 -33.37 -11.78 -4.63
C ASP A 318 -33.80 -10.38 -4.16
N ASN A 319 -35.02 -9.98 -4.54
CA ASN A 319 -35.55 -8.64 -4.23
C ASN A 319 -36.41 -8.62 -2.94
N ASP A 320 -36.16 -9.55 -2.03
CA ASP A 320 -36.75 -9.51 -0.68
C ASP A 320 -35.87 -8.76 0.32
N GLU A 321 -36.33 -8.55 1.54
CA GLU A 321 -35.62 -7.82 2.59
C GLU A 321 -34.26 -8.47 2.91
N ALA A 322 -34.18 -9.80 2.90
CA ALA A 322 -32.96 -10.55 3.20
C ALA A 322 -31.93 -10.41 2.07
N GLY A 323 -32.40 -10.54 0.81
CA GLY A 323 -31.55 -10.35 -0.38
C GLY A 323 -31.04 -8.91 -0.52
N CYS A 324 -31.88 -7.89 -0.26
CA CYS A 324 -31.45 -6.49 -0.24
C CYS A 324 -30.36 -6.21 0.82
N LYS A 325 -30.47 -6.83 1.99
CA LYS A 325 -29.48 -6.70 3.07
C LYS A 325 -28.16 -7.39 2.70
N ALA A 326 -28.24 -8.60 2.15
CA ALA A 326 -27.10 -9.37 1.69
C ALA A 326 -26.38 -8.67 0.49
N ARG A 327 -27.13 -8.03 -0.41
CA ARG A 327 -26.62 -7.24 -1.54
C ARG A 327 -25.68 -6.13 -1.05
N LYS A 328 -26.13 -5.34 -0.07
CA LYS A 328 -25.33 -4.24 0.52
C LYS A 328 -24.08 -4.77 1.23
N GLU A 329 -24.21 -5.87 1.99
CA GLU A 329 -23.09 -6.50 2.67
C GLU A 329 -22.05 -7.03 1.67
N LEU A 330 -22.51 -7.72 0.62
CA LEU A 330 -21.64 -8.29 -0.40
C LEU A 330 -20.92 -7.20 -1.19
N GLU A 331 -21.64 -6.16 -1.59
CA GLU A 331 -21.07 -5.00 -2.28
C GLU A 331 -19.95 -4.34 -1.45
N SER A 332 -20.22 -4.01 -0.18
CA SER A 332 -19.22 -3.41 0.71
C SER A 332 -17.94 -4.26 0.78
N LYS A 333 -18.10 -5.57 0.98
CA LYS A 333 -16.94 -6.48 1.08
C LYS A 333 -16.17 -6.64 -0.21
N LEU A 334 -16.84 -6.67 -1.36
CA LEU A 334 -16.16 -6.71 -2.67
C LEU A 334 -15.41 -5.41 -2.96
N LEU A 335 -15.99 -4.26 -2.61
CA LEU A 335 -15.33 -2.95 -2.75
C LEU A 335 -14.11 -2.80 -1.82
N GLU A 336 -14.21 -3.27 -0.56
CA GLU A 336 -13.07 -3.35 0.37
C GLU A 336 -11.91 -4.18 -0.21
N LEU A 337 -12.23 -5.24 -0.94
CA LEU A 337 -11.25 -6.06 -1.67
C LEU A 337 -10.79 -5.42 -2.99
N LYS A 338 -11.25 -4.19 -3.31
CA LYS A 338 -10.94 -3.47 -4.56
C LYS A 338 -11.43 -4.22 -5.81
N CYS A 339 -12.50 -4.99 -5.69
CA CYS A 339 -13.16 -5.64 -6.82
C CYS A 339 -14.07 -4.64 -7.55
N LYS A 340 -14.35 -4.92 -8.83
CA LYS A 340 -15.29 -4.15 -9.64
C LYS A 340 -16.67 -4.76 -9.49
N VAL A 341 -17.67 -3.94 -9.13
CA VAL A 341 -19.02 -4.41 -8.80
C VAL A 341 -20.06 -3.72 -9.69
N LYS A 342 -21.00 -4.50 -10.20
CA LYS A 342 -22.22 -4.07 -10.86
C LYS A 342 -23.43 -4.79 -10.24
N HIS A 343 -24.64 -4.37 -10.59
CA HIS A 343 -25.87 -4.94 -10.07
C HIS A 343 -26.83 -5.30 -11.19
N LEU A 344 -27.44 -6.47 -11.09
CA LEU A 344 -28.60 -6.83 -11.88
C LEU A 344 -29.86 -6.59 -11.04
N TYR A 345 -30.57 -5.49 -11.32
CA TYR A 345 -31.81 -5.14 -10.66
C TYR A 345 -33.00 -5.71 -11.40
N ILE A 346 -33.86 -6.47 -10.71
CA ILE A 346 -35.03 -7.13 -11.25
C ILE A 346 -36.35 -6.49 -10.75
N GLU A 347 -36.26 -5.47 -9.90
CA GLU A 347 -37.40 -4.83 -9.19
C GLU A 347 -38.45 -4.27 -10.13
N GLU A 348 -38.05 -3.69 -11.24
CA GLU A 348 -38.94 -3.05 -12.22
C GLU A 348 -39.74 -4.05 -13.04
N SER A 349 -39.35 -5.33 -13.07
CA SER A 349 -40.02 -6.38 -13.85
C SER A 349 -41.22 -7.01 -13.14
N GLY A 350 -41.37 -6.77 -11.83
CA GLY A 350 -42.32 -7.44 -10.98
C GLY A 350 -41.96 -8.89 -10.63
N SER A 351 -40.80 -9.37 -11.11
CA SER A 351 -40.30 -10.72 -10.84
C SER A 351 -39.65 -10.79 -9.47
N LYS A 352 -39.73 -11.96 -8.83
CA LYS A 352 -39.21 -12.19 -7.49
C LYS A 352 -37.65 -12.42 -7.48
N ASP A 353 -37.22 -13.25 -8.41
CA ASP A 353 -35.85 -13.70 -8.56
C ASP A 353 -35.48 -13.81 -10.04
N VAL A 354 -34.21 -14.13 -10.34
CA VAL A 354 -33.69 -14.19 -11.72
C VAL A 354 -34.35 -15.33 -12.51
N ASN A 355 -34.67 -16.47 -11.84
CA ASN A 355 -35.31 -17.57 -12.48
C ASN A 355 -36.78 -17.24 -12.86
N ASP A 356 -37.48 -16.51 -12.02
CA ASP A 356 -38.83 -16.03 -12.29
C ASP A 356 -38.80 -15.07 -13.51
N LEU A 357 -37.81 -14.23 -13.61
CA LEU A 357 -37.61 -13.35 -14.77
C LEU A 357 -37.32 -14.13 -16.05
N LEU A 358 -36.49 -15.19 -16.00
CA LEU A 358 -36.21 -16.05 -17.15
C LEU A 358 -37.47 -16.71 -17.69
N ILE A 359 -38.35 -17.22 -16.76
CA ILE A 359 -39.59 -17.93 -17.15
C ILE A 359 -40.61 -16.97 -17.74
N ASN A 360 -40.84 -15.81 -17.10
CA ASN A 360 -41.96 -14.93 -17.42
C ASN A 360 -41.63 -13.81 -18.41
N ALA A 361 -40.36 -13.41 -18.49
CA ALA A 361 -39.92 -12.28 -19.33
C ALA A 361 -38.43 -12.42 -19.76
N LYS A 362 -38.14 -13.48 -20.51
CA LYS A 362 -36.80 -13.87 -20.94
C LYS A 362 -36.06 -12.72 -21.67
N GLU A 363 -36.80 -12.00 -22.54
CA GLU A 363 -36.24 -10.87 -23.30
C GLU A 363 -35.75 -9.76 -22.37
N ILE A 364 -36.51 -9.46 -21.31
CA ILE A 364 -36.12 -8.42 -20.33
C ILE A 364 -34.85 -8.84 -19.56
N LEU A 365 -34.72 -10.13 -19.22
CA LEU A 365 -33.49 -10.62 -18.60
C LEU A 365 -32.26 -10.38 -19.51
N TYR A 366 -32.40 -10.72 -20.77
CA TYR A 366 -31.32 -10.57 -21.75
C TYR A 366 -30.97 -9.11 -22.02
N GLU A 367 -31.96 -8.21 -22.13
CA GLU A 367 -31.73 -6.77 -22.26
C GLU A 367 -30.97 -6.20 -21.06
N LYS A 368 -31.37 -6.59 -19.82
CA LYS A 368 -30.69 -6.15 -18.61
C LYS A 368 -29.25 -6.66 -18.55
N ILE A 369 -29.00 -7.92 -18.89
CA ILE A 369 -27.65 -8.51 -18.94
C ILE A 369 -26.79 -7.78 -19.97
N PHE A 370 -27.31 -7.55 -21.17
CA PHE A 370 -26.63 -6.82 -22.25
C PHE A 370 -26.30 -5.38 -21.83
N SER A 371 -27.22 -4.69 -21.15
CA SER A 371 -26.99 -3.35 -20.63
C SER A 371 -25.84 -3.31 -19.59
N ILE A 372 -25.72 -4.35 -18.77
CA ILE A 372 -24.61 -4.47 -17.82
C ILE A 372 -23.28 -4.69 -18.55
N GLU A 373 -23.28 -5.56 -19.57
CA GLU A 373 -22.08 -5.83 -20.39
C GLU A 373 -21.61 -4.55 -21.09
N ASP A 374 -22.49 -3.80 -21.74
CA ASP A 374 -22.18 -2.50 -22.35
C ASP A 374 -21.62 -1.49 -21.34
N SER A 375 -22.20 -1.45 -20.14
CA SER A 375 -21.70 -0.64 -19.03
C SER A 375 -20.30 -1.06 -18.58
N ILE A 376 -19.98 -2.37 -18.59
CA ILE A 376 -18.66 -2.89 -18.24
C ILE A 376 -17.62 -2.52 -19.31
N GLU A 377 -17.99 -2.62 -20.59
CA GLU A 377 -17.10 -2.21 -21.68
C GLU A 377 -16.80 -0.70 -21.63
N LYS A 378 -17.79 0.13 -21.34
CA LYS A 378 -17.58 1.58 -21.11
C LYS A 378 -16.65 1.86 -19.94
N ASP A 379 -16.81 1.14 -18.80
CA ASP A 379 -15.91 1.27 -17.65
C ASP A 379 -14.46 0.87 -18.02
N LYS A 380 -14.28 -0.14 -18.87
CA LYS A 380 -12.95 -0.55 -19.38
C LYS A 380 -12.33 0.52 -20.26
N GLU A 381 -13.09 1.10 -21.17
CA GLU A 381 -12.64 2.20 -22.03
C GLU A 381 -12.25 3.42 -21.19
N GLU A 382 -13.08 3.80 -20.21
CA GLU A 382 -12.79 4.91 -19.30
C GLU A 382 -11.51 4.64 -18.50
N LEU A 383 -11.30 3.42 -17.99
CA LEU A 383 -10.10 3.03 -17.28
C LEU A 383 -8.84 3.08 -18.15
N LEU A 384 -8.95 2.67 -19.42
CA LEU A 384 -7.87 2.78 -20.40
C LEU A 384 -7.54 4.25 -20.70
N LEU A 385 -8.57 5.07 -20.93
CA LEU A 385 -8.41 6.49 -21.22
C LEU A 385 -7.91 7.28 -20.03
N LYS A 386 -8.18 6.84 -18.80
CA LYS A 386 -7.75 7.53 -17.58
C LYS A 386 -6.25 7.80 -17.54
N ASN A 387 -5.43 6.92 -18.10
CA ASN A 387 -3.97 7.07 -18.18
C ASN A 387 -3.50 7.52 -19.57
N SER A 388 -4.41 7.81 -20.49
CA SER A 388 -4.08 8.30 -21.82
C SER A 388 -3.60 9.76 -21.77
N CYS A 389 -2.53 10.08 -22.49
CA CYS A 389 -2.08 11.45 -22.65
C CYS A 389 -3.16 12.38 -23.19
N TYR A 390 -4.13 11.84 -23.94
CA TYR A 390 -5.27 12.59 -24.49
C TYR A 390 -6.01 13.38 -23.39
N ASN A 391 -6.31 12.74 -22.25
CA ASN A 391 -7.05 13.38 -21.16
C ASN A 391 -6.25 14.44 -20.40
N TYR A 392 -4.94 14.45 -20.55
CA TYR A 392 -4.05 15.39 -19.86
C TYR A 392 -3.48 16.48 -20.78
N LEU A 393 -3.65 16.32 -22.11
CA LEU A 393 -2.96 17.17 -23.08
C LEU A 393 -3.27 18.65 -22.87
N ASP A 394 -4.55 19.02 -22.78
CA ASP A 394 -4.95 20.41 -22.57
C ASP A 394 -4.46 20.97 -21.24
N THR A 395 -4.50 20.16 -20.19
CA THR A 395 -3.97 20.53 -18.85
C THR A 395 -2.47 20.76 -18.91
N ILE A 396 -1.74 19.88 -19.59
CA ILE A 396 -0.27 19.99 -19.77
C ILE A 396 0.08 21.21 -20.63
N LEU A 397 -0.65 21.45 -21.72
CA LEU A 397 -0.45 22.61 -22.59
C LEU A 397 -0.71 23.92 -21.83
N ASN A 398 -1.79 24.00 -21.07
CA ASN A 398 -2.07 25.16 -20.23
C ASN A 398 -0.99 25.37 -19.17
N GLN A 399 -0.44 24.30 -18.61
CA GLN A 399 0.69 24.37 -17.69
C GLN A 399 1.96 24.90 -18.36
N PHE A 400 2.25 24.47 -19.60
CA PHE A 400 3.39 25.00 -20.38
C PHE A 400 3.19 26.49 -20.71
N ILE A 401 1.99 26.90 -21.09
CA ILE A 401 1.66 28.30 -21.36
C ILE A 401 1.83 29.14 -20.09
N SER A 402 1.36 28.67 -18.93
CA SER A 402 1.51 29.37 -17.65
C SER A 402 2.97 29.47 -17.18
N ASN A 403 3.83 28.56 -17.62
CA ASN A 403 5.25 28.58 -17.31
C ASN A 403 6.07 29.53 -18.21
N LYS A 404 5.49 30.08 -19.28
CA LYS A 404 6.18 30.93 -20.25
C LYS A 404 6.90 32.13 -19.60
N ASP A 405 6.27 32.69 -18.57
CA ASP A 405 6.79 33.90 -17.87
C ASP A 405 7.47 33.56 -16.54
N LYS A 406 7.56 32.25 -16.15
CA LYS A 406 8.27 31.83 -14.95
C LYS A 406 9.77 31.93 -15.22
N LYS A 407 10.45 32.78 -14.44
CA LYS A 407 11.92 32.84 -14.44
C LYS A 407 12.48 31.56 -13.83
N ILE A 408 13.42 30.94 -14.56
CA ILE A 408 14.22 29.83 -14.01
C ILE A 408 15.12 30.41 -12.93
N PRO A 409 15.13 29.87 -11.69
CA PRO A 409 16.02 30.36 -10.64
C PRO A 409 17.48 30.30 -11.05
N SER A 410 18.19 31.45 -11.06
CA SER A 410 19.57 31.57 -11.43
C SER A 410 20.51 31.20 -10.29
N THR A 411 21.59 30.46 -10.54
CA THR A 411 22.63 30.18 -9.54
C THR A 411 23.39 31.42 -9.13
N GLY A 412 23.26 32.51 -9.88
CA GLY A 412 24.07 33.73 -9.74
C GLY A 412 25.44 33.64 -10.40
N TYR A 413 25.71 32.56 -11.11
CA TYR A 413 26.93 32.35 -11.92
C TYR A 413 26.50 32.13 -13.38
N LYS A 414 26.87 33.06 -14.25
CA LYS A 414 26.34 33.10 -15.63
C LYS A 414 26.72 31.87 -16.44
N CYS A 415 28.02 31.48 -16.43
CA CYS A 415 28.47 30.33 -17.21
C CYS A 415 27.93 29.03 -16.65
N LEU A 416 27.73 28.93 -15.31
CA LEU A 416 27.10 27.77 -14.70
C LEU A 416 25.62 27.67 -15.10
N ASP A 417 24.88 28.78 -15.12
CA ASP A 417 23.50 28.81 -15.59
C ASP A 417 23.40 28.38 -17.05
N GLU A 418 24.26 28.88 -17.92
CA GLU A 418 24.33 28.49 -19.34
C GLU A 418 24.57 26.98 -19.48
N THR A 419 25.50 26.41 -18.69
CA THR A 419 25.75 24.94 -18.71
C THR A 419 24.60 24.11 -18.14
N LEU A 420 23.80 24.68 -17.22
CA LEU A 420 22.60 24.04 -16.66
C LEU A 420 21.37 24.20 -17.54
N GLY A 421 21.46 24.99 -18.65
CA GLY A 421 20.29 25.23 -19.53
C GLY A 421 19.46 26.44 -19.13
N GLY A 422 20.01 27.37 -18.35
CA GLY A 422 19.39 28.63 -17.94
C GLY A 422 19.21 28.80 -16.43
N GLY A 423 19.58 27.83 -15.61
CA GLY A 423 19.44 27.85 -14.14
C GLY A 423 18.99 26.55 -13.53
N LEU A 424 18.31 26.62 -12.38
CA LEU A 424 17.84 25.45 -11.63
C LEU A 424 16.38 25.10 -11.97
N TYR A 425 16.18 23.97 -12.61
CA TYR A 425 14.86 23.37 -12.83
C TYR A 425 14.40 22.56 -11.62
N ASN A 426 13.12 22.20 -11.55
CA ASN A 426 12.55 21.32 -10.55
C ASN A 426 13.06 19.88 -10.75
N SER A 427 14.25 19.64 -10.24
CA SER A 427 15.07 18.45 -10.50
C SER A 427 15.93 18.11 -9.30
N LEU A 428 16.44 16.87 -9.26
CA LEU A 428 17.42 16.46 -8.27
C LEU A 428 18.84 16.71 -8.79
N TYR A 429 19.56 17.59 -8.11
CA TYR A 429 20.96 17.91 -8.33
C TYR A 429 21.83 17.19 -7.31
N VAL A 430 22.91 16.53 -7.75
CA VAL A 430 23.93 15.98 -6.87
C VAL A 430 25.25 16.68 -7.14
N VAL A 431 25.81 17.34 -6.10
CA VAL A 431 27.08 18.05 -6.18
C VAL A 431 28.14 17.26 -5.43
N GLY A 432 29.11 16.68 -6.14
CA GLY A 432 30.20 15.90 -5.58
C GLY A 432 31.56 16.54 -5.76
N GLY A 433 32.51 16.15 -4.92
CA GLY A 433 33.91 16.64 -5.04
C GLY A 433 34.76 16.19 -3.85
N ILE A 434 36.08 16.39 -3.95
CA ILE A 434 37.00 16.01 -2.88
C ILE A 434 36.78 16.83 -1.61
N THR A 435 37.18 16.27 -0.47
CA THR A 435 37.11 16.98 0.81
C THR A 435 38.00 18.21 0.82
N GLY A 436 37.48 19.34 1.31
CA GLY A 436 38.21 20.62 1.39
C GLY A 436 38.28 21.43 0.09
N LEU A 437 37.60 20.99 -1.00
CA LEU A 437 37.52 21.74 -2.25
C LEU A 437 36.38 22.77 -2.29
N GLY A 438 35.58 22.85 -1.24
CA GLY A 438 34.55 23.87 -1.11
C GLY A 438 33.14 23.46 -1.60
N LYS A 439 32.75 22.17 -1.56
CA LYS A 439 31.40 21.71 -1.93
C LYS A 439 30.30 22.48 -1.22
N THR A 440 30.31 22.46 0.11
CA THR A 440 29.36 23.22 0.95
C THR A 440 29.40 24.70 0.63
N SER A 441 30.62 25.26 0.40
CA SER A 441 30.78 26.69 0.13
C SER A 441 30.22 27.12 -1.21
N ILE A 442 30.38 26.34 -2.30
CA ILE A 442 29.80 26.68 -3.62
C ILE A 442 28.27 26.54 -3.59
N VAL A 443 27.75 25.47 -2.96
CA VAL A 443 26.30 25.29 -2.82
C VAL A 443 25.71 26.41 -1.95
N LEU A 444 26.35 26.76 -0.83
CA LEU A 444 25.93 27.87 0.01
C LEU A 444 25.95 29.21 -0.78
N ASN A 445 26.97 29.49 -1.58
CA ASN A 445 26.99 30.66 -2.42
C ASN A 445 25.85 30.71 -3.44
N ILE A 446 25.53 29.57 -4.08
CA ILE A 446 24.39 29.43 -5.02
C ILE A 446 23.08 29.76 -4.30
N VAL A 447 22.81 29.09 -3.17
CA VAL A 447 21.51 29.26 -2.48
C VAL A 447 21.35 30.63 -1.83
N GLU A 448 22.45 31.27 -1.45
CA GLU A 448 22.42 32.68 -1.01
C GLU A 448 22.09 33.64 -2.16
N ASN A 449 22.62 33.39 -3.35
CA ASN A 449 22.26 34.16 -4.54
C ASN A 449 20.77 34.00 -4.86
N LEU A 450 20.24 32.78 -4.75
CA LEU A 450 18.81 32.47 -4.91
C LEU A 450 17.97 33.15 -3.84
N ALA A 451 18.37 33.09 -2.57
CA ALA A 451 17.65 33.72 -1.46
C ALA A 451 17.64 35.28 -1.63
N ALA A 452 18.74 35.87 -2.13
CA ALA A 452 18.81 37.29 -2.46
C ALA A 452 17.90 37.66 -3.65
N ALA A 453 17.68 36.73 -4.58
CA ALA A 453 16.73 36.88 -5.70
C ALA A 453 15.27 36.68 -5.27
N GLY A 454 15.01 36.28 -4.02
CA GLY A 454 13.69 36.12 -3.45
C GLY A 454 13.16 34.68 -3.41
N GLU A 455 13.99 33.69 -3.77
CA GLU A 455 13.63 32.26 -3.63
C GLU A 455 13.74 31.82 -2.16
N ASP A 456 12.80 31.01 -1.70
CA ASP A 456 12.86 30.40 -0.36
C ASP A 456 13.78 29.17 -0.37
N ILE A 457 14.70 29.10 0.58
CA ILE A 457 15.70 28.03 0.68
C ILE A 457 15.54 27.28 2.00
N LEU A 458 15.36 25.96 1.97
CA LEU A 458 15.43 25.07 3.13
C LEU A 458 16.81 24.36 3.09
N PHE A 459 17.75 24.83 3.90
CA PHE A 459 19.09 24.27 3.98
C PHE A 459 19.20 23.32 5.18
N ILE A 460 19.30 22.03 4.92
CA ILE A 460 19.42 20.97 5.92
C ILE A 460 20.90 20.66 6.11
N SER A 461 21.45 21.07 7.24
CA SER A 461 22.85 20.85 7.59
C SER A 461 22.98 19.70 8.58
N LEU A 462 23.64 18.63 8.15
CA LEU A 462 23.95 17.45 8.96
C LEU A 462 25.40 17.43 9.45
N GLU A 463 26.26 18.33 8.95
CA GLU A 463 27.68 18.39 9.29
C GLU A 463 28.05 19.67 10.04
N MET A 464 27.48 20.80 9.63
CA MET A 464 27.87 22.11 10.16
C MET A 464 26.76 22.76 10.96
N SER A 465 27.11 23.47 12.02
CA SER A 465 26.17 24.30 12.77
C SER A 465 25.71 25.53 11.96
N ARG A 466 24.57 26.09 12.32
CA ARG A 466 24.05 27.34 11.75
C ARG A 466 25.06 28.48 11.92
N ALA A 467 25.72 28.56 13.08
CA ALA A 467 26.74 29.57 13.37
C ALA A 467 27.92 29.46 12.42
N GLU A 468 28.38 28.25 12.09
CA GLU A 468 29.48 28.05 11.13
C GLU A 468 29.09 28.44 9.71
N LEU A 469 27.86 28.12 9.27
CA LEU A 469 27.35 28.52 7.96
C LEU A 469 27.20 30.04 7.87
N VAL A 470 26.65 30.69 8.92
CA VAL A 470 26.55 32.17 8.97
C VAL A 470 27.94 32.83 8.93
N ALA A 471 28.93 32.28 9.66
CA ALA A 471 30.29 32.81 9.61
C ALA A 471 30.95 32.69 8.21
N LYS A 472 30.68 31.57 7.50
CA LYS A 472 31.07 31.39 6.08
C LYS A 472 30.47 32.47 5.19
N SER A 473 29.15 32.71 5.35
CA SER A 473 28.42 33.69 4.57
C SER A 473 28.90 35.11 4.80
N LEU A 474 29.09 35.49 6.06
CA LEU A 474 29.62 36.82 6.39
C LEU A 474 31.05 37.04 5.87
N ALA A 475 31.94 36.04 5.97
CA ALA A 475 33.30 36.10 5.40
C ALA A 475 33.24 36.31 3.89
N ARG A 476 32.35 35.59 3.19
CA ARG A 476 32.11 35.79 1.76
C ARG A 476 31.70 37.22 1.44
N TYR A 477 30.69 37.74 2.12
CA TYR A 477 30.15 39.07 1.83
C TYR A 477 31.11 40.20 2.19
N VAL A 478 31.87 40.08 3.28
CA VAL A 478 32.96 41.01 3.57
C VAL A 478 33.98 41.01 2.42
N ARG A 479 34.39 39.80 1.94
CA ARG A 479 35.33 39.67 0.83
C ARG A 479 34.82 40.26 -0.49
N GLU A 480 33.51 40.06 -0.77
CA GLU A 480 32.84 40.52 -1.99
C GLU A 480 32.66 42.04 -2.00
N LEU A 481 32.31 42.65 -0.87
CA LEU A 481 31.93 44.07 -0.75
C LEU A 481 33.11 44.98 -0.44
N THR A 482 34.25 44.44 0.05
CA THR A 482 35.40 45.23 0.33
C THR A 482 36.03 45.75 -0.97
N ASP A 483 36.16 47.07 -1.09
CA ASP A 483 36.74 47.71 -2.27
C ASP A 483 38.24 47.44 -2.36
N THR A 484 38.64 46.65 -3.34
CA THR A 484 40.04 46.25 -3.57
C THR A 484 40.95 47.40 -4.02
N ARG A 485 40.40 48.55 -4.38
CA ARG A 485 41.17 49.73 -4.79
C ARG A 485 41.95 50.39 -3.63
N TYR A 486 41.54 50.11 -2.39
CA TYR A 486 42.20 50.62 -1.20
C TYR A 486 43.30 49.66 -0.73
N LYS A 487 44.55 50.11 -0.67
CA LYS A 487 45.73 49.31 -0.22
C LYS A 487 45.63 48.74 1.20
N LYS A 488 44.60 49.11 2.01
CA LYS A 488 44.36 48.66 3.38
C LYS A 488 43.12 47.82 3.52
N ALA A 489 42.58 47.22 2.44
CA ALA A 489 41.45 46.34 2.50
C ALA A 489 41.70 45.19 3.49
N LYS A 490 40.91 45.10 4.55
CA LYS A 490 41.02 44.07 5.57
C LYS A 490 39.89 43.07 5.37
N TYR A 491 40.23 41.91 4.83
CA TYR A 491 39.26 40.82 4.73
C TYR A 491 39.17 40.07 6.06
N LEU A 492 37.99 39.54 6.37
CA LEU A 492 37.74 38.71 7.53
C LEU A 492 37.56 37.27 7.07
N SER A 493 38.38 36.38 7.62
CA SER A 493 38.16 34.94 7.40
C SER A 493 36.97 34.41 8.23
N GLN A 494 36.43 33.25 7.86
CA GLN A 494 35.46 32.55 8.68
C GLN A 494 35.93 32.38 10.13
N ARG A 495 37.24 32.05 10.31
CA ARG A 495 37.85 31.86 11.62
C ARG A 495 37.92 33.15 12.44
N ASP A 496 38.19 34.28 11.81
CA ASP A 496 38.21 35.59 12.49
C ASP A 496 36.82 35.92 13.01
N ILE A 497 35.76 35.68 12.23
CA ILE A 497 34.38 35.92 12.62
C ILE A 497 34.00 35.00 13.77
N GLN A 498 34.24 33.68 13.67
CA GLN A 498 33.91 32.70 14.73
C GLN A 498 34.68 32.97 16.05
N SER A 499 35.89 33.53 15.97
CA SER A 499 36.68 33.85 17.17
C SER A 499 36.48 35.27 17.71
N GLY A 500 35.50 36.02 17.15
CA GLY A 500 35.23 37.40 17.56
C GLY A 500 36.31 38.42 17.21
N LYS A 501 37.23 38.08 16.30
CA LYS A 501 38.35 38.96 15.88
C LYS A 501 37.93 39.90 14.78
N PHE A 502 36.87 40.64 14.98
CA PHE A 502 36.38 41.66 14.07
C PHE A 502 35.82 42.85 14.82
N ASP A 503 35.80 44.00 14.16
CA ASP A 503 35.10 45.19 14.67
C ASP A 503 33.67 45.20 14.11
N ILE A 504 32.70 45.14 15.01
CA ILE A 504 31.29 45.17 14.64
C ILE A 504 30.87 46.47 13.96
N ASN A 505 31.60 47.58 14.22
CA ASN A 505 31.34 48.89 13.64
C ASN A 505 32.11 49.11 12.31
N ASP A 506 32.90 48.15 11.88
CA ASP A 506 33.59 48.23 10.57
C ASP A 506 32.54 48.37 9.44
N SER A 507 32.78 49.35 8.55
CA SER A 507 31.78 49.71 7.54
C SER A 507 31.48 48.57 6.54
N ASP A 508 32.53 47.79 6.19
CA ASP A 508 32.38 46.68 5.23
C ASP A 508 31.73 45.46 5.90
N PHE A 509 32.04 45.24 7.19
CA PHE A 509 31.32 44.25 7.99
C PHE A 509 29.85 44.62 8.15
N GLN A 510 29.51 45.85 8.41
CA GLN A 510 28.12 46.33 8.53
C GLN A 510 27.36 46.20 7.20
N LYS A 511 27.99 46.50 6.06
CA LYS A 511 27.35 46.25 4.74
C LYS A 511 27.08 44.77 4.50
N ALA A 512 28.08 43.93 4.81
CA ALA A 512 27.92 42.45 4.72
C ALA A 512 26.80 41.94 5.60
N LEU A 513 26.73 42.44 6.83
CA LEU A 513 25.66 42.06 7.78
C LEU A 513 24.29 42.48 7.30
N LEU A 514 24.14 43.69 6.76
CA LEU A 514 22.87 44.18 6.19
C LEU A 514 22.42 43.32 5.00
N LYS A 515 23.35 43.04 4.07
CA LYS A 515 23.10 42.18 2.90
C LYS A 515 22.65 40.78 3.35
N TYR A 516 23.34 40.21 4.34
CA TYR A 516 22.99 38.89 4.89
C TYR A 516 21.62 38.90 5.60
N LYS A 517 21.31 39.95 6.37
CA LYS A 517 19.99 40.09 7.03
C LYS A 517 18.83 40.08 6.02
N GLU A 518 18.99 40.76 4.89
CA GLU A 518 17.94 40.80 3.87
C GLU A 518 17.71 39.42 3.24
N LEU A 519 18.76 38.76 2.76
CA LEU A 519 18.60 37.45 2.14
C LEU A 519 18.18 36.35 3.13
N SER A 520 18.58 36.47 4.41
CA SER A 520 18.26 35.47 5.43
C SER A 520 16.75 35.39 5.76
N LYS A 521 15.94 36.35 5.31
CA LYS A 521 14.48 36.27 5.35
C LYS A 521 13.93 35.10 4.49
N ASN A 522 14.70 34.65 3.50
CA ASN A 522 14.36 33.58 2.58
C ASN A 522 15.29 32.34 2.75
N LEU A 523 16.25 32.38 3.70
CA LEU A 523 17.17 31.28 3.96
C LEU A 523 16.89 30.63 5.32
N PHE A 524 16.32 29.44 5.30
CA PHE A 524 15.94 28.66 6.47
C PHE A 524 16.93 27.54 6.69
N ILE A 525 17.85 27.72 7.65
CA ILE A 525 18.86 26.71 7.98
C ILE A 525 18.35 25.82 9.10
N GLN A 526 18.20 24.54 8.81
CA GLN A 526 17.83 23.49 9.76
C GLN A 526 19.09 22.73 10.18
N GLU A 527 19.47 22.85 11.47
CA GLU A 527 20.49 21.97 12.05
C GLU A 527 19.84 20.60 12.31
N ALA A 528 20.23 19.64 11.50
CA ALA A 528 19.66 18.31 11.54
C ALA A 528 20.45 17.40 12.47
N ASN A 529 19.73 16.55 13.22
CA ASN A 529 20.29 15.53 14.09
C ASN A 529 20.13 14.14 13.46
N PHE A 530 20.60 13.10 14.16
CA PHE A 530 20.53 11.70 13.69
C PHE A 530 19.11 11.16 13.44
N ASN A 531 18.04 11.87 13.86
CA ASN A 531 16.66 11.49 13.61
C ASN A 531 16.02 12.24 12.43
N TYR A 532 16.78 13.10 11.76
CA TYR A 532 16.28 13.94 10.68
C TYR A 532 16.42 13.20 9.34
N ASN A 533 15.35 12.57 8.89
CA ASN A 533 15.28 11.74 7.68
C ASN A 533 14.45 12.39 6.56
N THR A 534 14.23 11.67 5.47
CA THR A 534 13.48 12.16 4.30
C THR A 534 12.00 12.48 4.61
N GLU A 535 11.36 11.82 5.58
CA GLU A 535 9.99 12.16 6.01
C GLU A 535 9.97 13.52 6.72
N LYS A 536 10.99 13.81 7.54
CA LYS A 536 11.10 15.10 8.20
C LYS A 536 11.31 16.23 7.20
N ILE A 537 12.05 15.97 6.12
CA ILE A 537 12.19 16.90 5.01
C ILE A 537 10.82 17.20 4.39
N ARG A 538 9.98 16.19 4.17
CA ARG A 538 8.62 16.36 3.65
C ARG A 538 7.76 17.21 4.57
N GLU A 539 7.78 16.92 5.87
CA GLU A 539 7.04 17.70 6.87
C GLU A 539 7.44 19.18 6.83
N ASP A 540 8.74 19.46 6.79
CA ASP A 540 9.24 20.85 6.75
C ASP A 540 8.85 21.57 5.45
N ILE A 541 8.83 20.89 4.31
CA ILE A 541 8.33 21.44 3.04
C ILE A 541 6.83 21.73 3.13
N ILE A 542 6.03 20.81 3.69
CA ILE A 542 4.58 20.99 3.85
C ILE A 542 4.31 22.21 4.75
N ASN A 543 4.99 22.29 5.89
CA ASN A 543 4.87 23.42 6.82
C ASN A 543 5.27 24.74 6.14
N HIS A 544 6.34 24.73 5.37
CA HIS A 544 6.78 25.90 4.62
C HIS A 544 5.72 26.35 3.59
N ARG A 545 5.17 25.40 2.84
CA ARG A 545 4.08 25.68 1.88
C ARG A 545 2.83 26.25 2.53
N LEU A 546 2.47 25.75 3.71
CA LEU A 546 1.32 26.28 4.46
C LEU A 546 1.55 27.74 4.89
N LEU A 547 2.78 28.11 5.24
CA LEU A 547 3.13 29.45 5.72
C LEU A 547 3.44 30.45 4.58
N ARG A 548 4.05 29.99 3.49
CA ARG A 548 4.57 30.86 2.42
C ARG A 548 3.83 30.72 1.08
N GLY A 549 2.96 29.71 0.94
CA GLY A 549 2.19 29.43 -0.28
C GLY A 549 3.01 28.82 -1.43
N ARG A 550 4.32 28.50 -1.22
CA ARG A 550 5.22 27.93 -2.23
C ARG A 550 6.21 26.93 -1.62
N SER A 551 6.73 26.02 -2.43
CA SER A 551 7.77 25.08 -2.00
C SER A 551 9.12 25.80 -1.90
N PRO A 552 9.96 25.54 -0.88
CA PRO A 552 11.33 26.02 -0.83
C PRO A 552 12.22 25.16 -1.73
N ILE A 553 13.32 25.73 -2.24
CA ILE A 553 14.45 24.97 -2.80
C ILE A 553 15.13 24.25 -1.63
N VAL A 554 15.33 22.94 -1.76
CA VAL A 554 15.85 22.11 -0.66
C VAL A 554 17.34 21.80 -0.87
N VAL A 555 18.14 21.96 0.19
CA VAL A 555 19.55 21.56 0.20
C VAL A 555 19.80 20.54 1.30
N VAL A 556 20.53 19.48 1.00
CA VAL A 556 20.96 18.44 1.96
C VAL A 556 22.48 18.37 1.99
N ASP A 557 23.10 18.78 3.08
CA ASP A 557 24.56 18.74 3.31
C ASP A 557 24.88 17.81 4.49
N TYR A 558 25.24 16.55 4.25
CA TYR A 558 25.42 15.86 2.96
C TYR A 558 24.72 14.49 2.95
N LEU A 559 24.51 13.94 1.77
CA LEU A 559 23.71 12.75 1.47
C LEU A 559 24.10 11.50 2.29
N GLN A 560 25.39 11.26 2.52
CA GLN A 560 25.89 10.05 3.19
C GLN A 560 25.58 10.00 4.69
N VAL A 561 25.28 11.14 5.31
CA VAL A 561 24.94 11.22 6.75
C VAL A 561 23.44 11.28 6.98
N LEU A 562 22.67 11.48 5.92
CA LEU A 562 21.20 11.51 6.03
C LEU A 562 20.67 10.15 6.53
N PRO A 563 20.02 10.10 7.71
CA PRO A 563 19.52 8.85 8.27
C PRO A 563 18.44 8.23 7.39
N CYS A 564 18.38 6.89 7.40
CA CYS A 564 17.31 6.13 6.75
C CYS A 564 16.23 5.74 7.77
N LEU A 565 14.98 5.61 7.31
CA LEU A 565 13.85 5.14 8.13
C LEU A 565 13.98 3.69 8.62
N LYS A 566 14.88 2.90 8.04
CA LYS A 566 15.08 1.48 8.37
C LYS A 566 16.46 1.26 8.95
N ASP A 567 16.53 1.00 10.24
CA ASP A 567 17.77 0.85 11.03
C ASP A 567 18.70 -0.32 10.65
N TYR A 568 18.36 -1.11 9.63
CA TYR A 568 19.11 -2.33 9.26
C TYR A 568 19.69 -2.31 7.84
N MET A 569 19.79 -1.16 7.21
CA MET A 569 20.41 -1.06 5.89
C MET A 569 21.89 -0.78 6.00
N ASP A 570 22.69 -1.37 5.10
CA ASP A 570 24.08 -0.98 4.91
C ASP A 570 24.17 0.45 4.31
N ASP A 571 25.34 1.11 4.46
CA ASP A 571 25.57 2.49 4.01
C ASP A 571 25.20 2.70 2.54
N LYS A 572 25.42 1.70 1.69
CA LYS A 572 25.09 1.77 0.26
C LYS A 572 23.58 1.82 0.04
N LYS A 573 22.85 0.93 0.70
CA LYS A 573 21.38 0.88 0.60
C LYS A 573 20.73 2.14 1.18
N ASN A 574 21.32 2.71 2.24
CA ASN A 574 20.87 3.97 2.82
C ASN A 574 20.98 5.11 1.81
N ILE A 575 22.12 5.22 1.13
CA ILE A 575 22.31 6.24 0.09
C ILE A 575 21.34 6.02 -1.07
N ASP A 576 21.18 4.77 -1.53
CA ASP A 576 20.29 4.41 -2.62
C ASP A 576 18.82 4.73 -2.30
N PHE A 577 18.40 4.48 -1.07
CA PHE A 577 17.07 4.85 -0.59
C PHE A 577 16.90 6.37 -0.55
N ASN A 578 17.83 7.07 0.11
CA ASN A 578 17.75 8.51 0.32
C ASN A 578 17.76 9.28 -1.02
N ILE A 579 18.60 8.89 -1.98
CA ILE A 579 18.64 9.54 -3.30
C ILE A 579 17.32 9.36 -4.06
N THR A 580 16.70 8.17 -3.93
CA THR A 580 15.39 7.87 -4.53
C THR A 580 14.28 8.72 -3.89
N GLU A 581 14.29 8.85 -2.57
CA GLU A 581 13.31 9.67 -1.85
C GLU A 581 13.49 11.16 -2.14
N LEU A 582 14.74 11.68 -2.20
CA LEU A 582 14.99 13.06 -2.59
C LEU A 582 14.51 13.35 -4.02
N LYS A 583 14.63 12.39 -4.95
CA LYS A 583 14.06 12.52 -6.29
C LYS A 583 12.51 12.54 -6.27
N ARG A 584 11.88 11.75 -5.40
CA ARG A 584 10.42 11.80 -5.20
C ARG A 584 10.00 13.15 -4.65
N ILE A 585 10.69 13.66 -3.63
CA ILE A 585 10.46 14.99 -3.05
C ILE A 585 10.50 16.07 -4.12
N SER A 586 11.55 16.08 -4.97
CA SER A 586 11.66 17.06 -6.04
C SER A 586 10.45 17.06 -6.99
N ARG A 587 9.93 15.87 -7.34
CA ARG A 587 8.74 15.72 -8.20
C ARG A 587 7.43 16.05 -7.49
N GLU A 588 7.28 15.58 -6.26
CA GLU A 588 6.04 15.70 -5.47
C GLU A 588 5.75 17.16 -5.11
N TYR A 589 6.79 17.91 -4.79
CA TYR A 589 6.68 19.31 -4.36
C TYR A 589 7.04 20.32 -5.45
N ASP A 590 7.34 19.85 -6.66
CA ASP A 590 7.70 20.67 -7.83
C ASP A 590 8.79 21.70 -7.47
N THR A 591 9.92 21.24 -6.92
CA THR A 591 11.02 22.09 -6.42
C THR A 591 12.41 21.51 -6.72
N PRO A 592 13.43 22.34 -6.93
CA PRO A 592 14.80 21.88 -6.99
C PRO A 592 15.25 21.29 -5.64
N VAL A 593 15.95 20.14 -5.70
CA VAL A 593 16.59 19.51 -4.55
C VAL A 593 18.09 19.38 -4.85
N ILE A 594 18.96 19.93 -4.01
CA ILE A 594 20.41 19.88 -4.14
C ILE A 594 20.97 19.00 -3.02
N ALA A 595 21.55 17.85 -3.37
CA ALA A 595 22.21 16.96 -2.42
C ALA A 595 23.73 17.05 -2.60
N ILE A 596 24.45 17.38 -1.53
CA ILE A 596 25.91 17.36 -1.53
C ILE A 596 26.37 15.93 -1.27
N SER A 597 27.36 15.46 -2.02
CA SER A 597 27.90 14.11 -1.92
C SER A 597 29.41 14.12 -1.77
N SER A 598 29.96 13.24 -0.95
CA SER A 598 31.40 12.98 -0.92
C SER A 598 31.79 11.99 -2.02
N ILE A 599 33.02 12.07 -2.50
CA ILE A 599 33.54 11.13 -3.50
C ILE A 599 34.56 10.17 -2.90
N ASN A 600 34.86 9.10 -3.62
CA ASN A 600 35.88 8.12 -3.26
C ASN A 600 37.30 8.74 -3.29
N ARG A 601 38.12 8.36 -2.31
CA ARG A 601 39.50 8.91 -2.18
C ARG A 601 40.39 8.59 -3.37
N GLU A 602 40.14 7.54 -4.10
CA GLU A 602 40.87 7.16 -5.32
C GLU A 602 40.79 8.22 -6.43
N TYR A 603 39.72 9.02 -6.42
CA TYR A 603 39.48 10.09 -7.39
C TYR A 603 40.08 11.45 -7.01
N TYR A 604 40.84 11.51 -5.92
CA TYR A 604 41.51 12.78 -5.53
C TYR A 604 42.60 13.22 -6.51
N LYS A 605 43.10 12.29 -7.34
CA LYS A 605 44.15 12.49 -8.31
C LYS A 605 43.74 12.09 -9.74
N LYS A 606 42.46 11.98 -9.98
CA LYS A 606 41.87 11.61 -11.28
C LYS A 606 40.77 12.62 -11.63
N PRO A 607 40.50 12.84 -12.93
CA PRO A 607 39.29 13.58 -13.32
C PRO A 607 38.07 12.95 -12.71
N ILE A 608 37.12 13.79 -12.28
CA ILE A 608 35.90 13.33 -11.69
C ILE A 608 35.00 12.70 -12.74
N ASP A 609 34.51 11.49 -12.47
CA ASP A 609 33.52 10.78 -13.27
C ASP A 609 32.41 10.19 -12.35
N PHE A 610 31.46 9.44 -12.91
CA PHE A 610 30.40 8.79 -12.12
C PHE A 610 30.94 7.83 -11.06
N ASN A 611 32.01 7.10 -11.35
CA ASN A 611 32.56 6.11 -10.41
C ASN A 611 33.20 6.80 -9.19
N ALA A 612 33.49 8.11 -9.28
CA ALA A 612 33.96 8.89 -8.14
C ALA A 612 32.93 8.95 -6.99
N PHE A 613 31.66 8.93 -7.30
CA PHE A 613 30.61 9.02 -6.28
C PHE A 613 30.48 7.71 -5.51
N LYS A 614 30.44 7.77 -4.19
CA LYS A 614 30.13 6.61 -3.36
C LYS A 614 28.72 6.11 -3.69
N SER A 615 28.58 4.80 -3.94
CA SER A 615 27.31 4.18 -4.39
C SER A 615 26.88 4.66 -5.78
N SER A 616 27.82 4.83 -6.70
CA SER A 616 27.70 5.52 -7.99
C SER A 616 26.54 5.09 -8.87
N GLY A 617 26.20 3.79 -8.91
CA GLY A 617 25.16 3.30 -9.84
C GLY A 617 23.82 3.98 -9.64
N ASN A 618 23.36 4.15 -8.39
CA ASN A 618 22.03 4.71 -8.14
C ASN A 618 22.00 6.24 -8.26
N ILE A 619 23.10 6.93 -7.96
CA ILE A 619 23.24 8.38 -8.20
C ILE A 619 23.17 8.66 -9.70
N GLU A 620 23.92 7.90 -10.51
CA GLU A 620 23.93 8.02 -11.96
C GLU A 620 22.52 7.82 -12.56
N PHE A 621 21.77 6.81 -12.10
CA PHE A 621 20.43 6.51 -12.65
C PHE A 621 19.37 7.48 -12.16
N THR A 622 19.40 7.87 -10.88
CA THR A 622 18.30 8.57 -10.22
C THR A 622 18.39 10.10 -10.31
N ALA A 623 19.58 10.68 -10.13
CA ALA A 623 19.76 12.12 -10.22
C ALA A 623 19.47 12.64 -11.64
N ASP A 624 18.93 13.85 -11.76
CA ASP A 624 18.72 14.51 -13.05
C ASP A 624 19.94 15.25 -13.51
N VAL A 625 20.65 15.89 -12.57
CA VAL A 625 21.88 16.63 -12.80
C VAL A 625 22.95 16.16 -11.81
N VAL A 626 24.13 15.84 -12.30
CA VAL A 626 25.28 15.47 -11.48
C VAL A 626 26.42 16.40 -11.81
N ILE A 627 26.90 17.13 -10.79
CA ILE A 627 27.97 18.15 -10.89
C ILE A 627 29.16 17.65 -10.10
N GLY A 628 30.27 17.54 -10.75
CA GLY A 628 31.56 17.25 -10.14
C GLY A 628 32.36 18.52 -9.89
N LEU A 629 32.88 18.73 -8.67
CA LEU A 629 33.80 19.80 -8.34
C LEU A 629 35.26 19.26 -8.28
N GLN A 630 36.16 19.78 -9.10
CA GLN A 630 37.54 19.35 -9.17
C GLN A 630 38.50 20.56 -9.36
N TYR A 631 39.80 20.35 -9.25
CA TYR A 631 40.77 21.35 -9.66
C TYR A 631 40.77 21.50 -11.18
N SER A 632 40.97 22.73 -11.70
CA SER A 632 40.85 22.98 -13.13
C SER A 632 41.91 22.24 -13.95
N PHE A 633 43.13 22.01 -13.43
CA PHE A 633 44.19 21.27 -14.11
C PHE A 633 43.79 19.79 -14.39
N MET A 634 42.80 19.23 -13.72
CA MET A 634 42.37 17.86 -13.93
C MET A 634 41.84 17.59 -15.34
N GLN A 635 41.50 18.61 -16.12
CA GLN A 635 41.12 18.44 -17.53
C GLN A 635 42.28 17.95 -18.40
N ASP A 636 43.50 18.35 -18.07
CA ASP A 636 44.68 18.23 -18.96
C ASP A 636 45.63 17.10 -18.57
N ILE A 637 45.27 16.28 -17.58
CA ILE A 637 46.17 15.25 -17.02
C ILE A 637 46.34 13.99 -17.89
N ARG A 638 45.63 13.86 -19.01
CA ARG A 638 45.66 12.64 -19.85
C ARG A 638 47.05 12.18 -20.28
N ASN A 639 47.98 13.14 -20.46
CA ASN A 639 49.35 12.90 -20.90
C ASN A 639 50.39 13.08 -19.80
N MET A 640 49.97 13.29 -18.54
CA MET A 640 50.86 13.53 -17.42
C MET A 640 51.24 12.25 -16.69
N LYS A 641 52.45 12.17 -16.16
CA LYS A 641 52.83 11.08 -15.26
C LYS A 641 52.17 11.25 -13.90
N GLU A 642 51.94 10.15 -13.19
CA GLU A 642 51.28 10.17 -11.89
C GLU A 642 51.94 11.09 -10.87
N ASN A 643 53.31 11.15 -10.86
CA ASN A 643 54.03 12.03 -9.96
C ASN A 643 53.79 13.50 -10.28
N GLU A 644 53.72 13.88 -11.55
CA GLU A 644 53.41 15.27 -11.97
C GLU A 644 52.01 15.70 -11.51
N VAL A 645 51.01 14.78 -11.62
CA VAL A 645 49.66 15.03 -11.12
C VAL A 645 49.64 15.20 -9.59
N ILE A 646 50.45 14.39 -8.87
CA ILE A 646 50.59 14.50 -7.42
C ILE A 646 51.17 15.85 -7.00
N ASP A 647 52.18 16.31 -7.70
CA ASP A 647 52.86 17.58 -7.37
C ASP A 647 51.96 18.76 -7.70
N LEU A 648 51.28 18.77 -8.83
CA LEU A 648 50.26 19.78 -9.15
C LEU A 648 49.12 19.81 -8.11
N TYR A 649 48.65 18.62 -7.65
CA TYR A 649 47.65 18.54 -6.60
C TYR A 649 48.14 19.19 -5.30
N LYS A 650 49.38 18.95 -4.87
CA LYS A 650 49.95 19.54 -3.67
C LYS A 650 50.09 21.06 -3.83
N GLU A 651 50.57 21.52 -4.97
CA GLU A 651 50.70 22.94 -5.27
C GLU A 651 49.35 23.65 -5.25
N GLU A 652 48.36 23.12 -5.98
CA GLU A 652 47.07 23.77 -6.09
C GLU A 652 46.30 23.78 -4.74
N LYS A 653 46.52 22.75 -3.90
CA LYS A 653 45.91 22.68 -2.57
C LYS A 653 46.31 23.81 -1.63
N ILE A 654 47.53 24.35 -1.76
CA ILE A 654 48.07 25.44 -0.92
C ILE A 654 47.85 26.83 -1.51
N LYS A 655 47.50 26.92 -2.80
CA LYS A 655 47.21 28.18 -3.46
C LYS A 655 46.00 28.91 -2.88
N ASN A 656 46.04 30.22 -3.01
CA ASN A 656 44.93 31.11 -2.70
C ASN A 656 44.96 32.33 -3.66
N PRO A 657 44.03 32.47 -4.60
CA PRO A 657 42.91 31.56 -4.89
C PRO A 657 43.35 30.24 -5.52
N ARG A 658 42.51 29.24 -5.37
CA ARG A 658 42.60 27.92 -6.04
C ARG A 658 41.86 27.97 -7.36
N ALA A 659 42.43 27.38 -8.41
CA ALA A 659 41.73 27.19 -9.67
C ALA A 659 40.89 25.91 -9.60
N VAL A 660 39.56 26.05 -9.58
CA VAL A 660 38.62 24.95 -9.49
C VAL A 660 37.59 25.06 -10.61
N GLN A 661 36.97 23.91 -10.95
CA GLN A 661 35.90 23.90 -11.95
C GLN A 661 34.77 22.99 -11.52
N THR A 662 33.55 23.31 -11.94
CA THR A 662 32.42 22.40 -11.96
C THR A 662 32.37 21.70 -13.30
N VAL A 663 32.15 20.37 -13.30
CA VAL A 663 32.00 19.54 -14.50
C VAL A 663 30.61 18.93 -14.47
N ILE A 664 29.82 19.09 -15.53
CA ILE A 664 28.49 18.52 -15.64
C ILE A 664 28.61 17.09 -16.18
N LEU A 665 28.51 16.12 -15.29
CA LEU A 665 28.57 14.68 -15.62
C LEU A 665 27.26 14.18 -16.21
N LYS A 666 26.14 14.72 -15.73
CA LYS A 666 24.79 14.41 -16.21
C LYS A 666 23.94 15.66 -16.18
N ASN A 667 23.14 15.86 -17.21
CA ASN A 667 22.11 16.89 -17.27
C ASN A 667 20.96 16.45 -18.15
N ARG A 668 19.78 16.21 -17.54
CA ARG A 668 18.56 15.87 -18.32
C ARG A 668 17.91 17.09 -18.97
N ASN A 669 18.26 18.29 -18.52
CA ASN A 669 17.66 19.54 -18.98
C ASN A 669 18.58 20.33 -19.91
N GLY A 670 19.80 19.83 -20.19
CA GLY A 670 20.79 20.55 -20.98
C GLY A 670 21.94 19.68 -21.46
N SER A 671 23.08 20.30 -21.81
CA SER A 671 24.26 19.61 -22.29
C SER A 671 25.07 18.95 -21.17
N ILE A 672 25.90 17.97 -21.53
CA ILE A 672 26.84 17.27 -20.63
C ILE A 672 28.28 17.52 -21.06
N GLY A 673 29.24 17.32 -20.12
CA GLY A 673 30.66 17.48 -20.38
C GLY A 673 31.17 18.92 -20.34
N ASN A 674 30.28 19.89 -20.23
CA ASN A 674 30.65 21.29 -20.06
C ASN A 674 31.18 21.55 -18.66
N SER A 675 32.13 22.50 -18.55
CA SER A 675 32.72 22.91 -17.27
C SER A 675 32.64 24.41 -17.10
N THR A 676 32.49 24.85 -15.87
CA THR A 676 32.58 26.26 -15.47
C THR A 676 33.76 26.43 -14.54
N ASN A 677 34.66 27.38 -14.86
CA ASN A 677 35.87 27.64 -14.08
C ASN A 677 35.63 28.71 -13.00
N PHE A 678 36.26 28.51 -11.86
CA PHE A 678 36.19 29.40 -10.71
C PHE A 678 37.56 29.63 -10.09
N GLN A 679 37.74 30.81 -9.55
CA GLN A 679 38.76 31.10 -8.54
C GLN A 679 38.11 30.96 -7.16
N TYR A 680 38.60 30.04 -6.33
CA TYR A 680 38.12 29.79 -4.99
C TYR A 680 39.07 30.26 -3.91
N GLU A 681 38.64 31.16 -3.04
CA GLU A 681 39.37 31.63 -1.87
C GLU A 681 38.86 30.92 -0.59
N PRO A 682 39.48 29.82 -0.14
CA PRO A 682 38.96 28.98 0.92
C PRO A 682 38.73 29.68 2.26
N GLN A 683 39.62 30.59 2.64
CA GLN A 683 39.56 31.31 3.91
C GLN A 683 38.37 32.28 4.00
N TYR A 684 37.83 32.72 2.84
CA TYR A 684 36.68 33.61 2.74
C TYR A 684 35.46 32.93 2.18
N ASN A 685 35.52 31.63 1.88
CA ASN A 685 34.44 30.87 1.23
C ASN A 685 33.89 31.52 -0.05
N TYR A 686 34.73 32.24 -0.78
CA TYR A 686 34.35 33.04 -1.92
C TYR A 686 34.72 32.34 -3.24
N PHE A 687 33.74 32.12 -4.07
CA PHE A 687 33.88 31.66 -5.44
C PHE A 687 33.65 32.81 -6.41
N LYS A 688 34.58 33.00 -7.33
CA LYS A 688 34.48 33.94 -8.43
C LYS A 688 34.55 33.18 -9.75
N GLU A 689 33.53 33.30 -10.59
CA GLU A 689 33.50 32.75 -11.94
C GLU A 689 34.53 33.45 -12.83
N VAL A 690 35.27 32.73 -13.69
CA VAL A 690 36.33 33.20 -14.58
C VAL A 690 36.11 32.72 -16.00
#